data_27b8131e7a0343f6ba5198691e0cb462
#
_entry.id   27b8131e7a0343f6ba5198691e0cb462
#
_cell.length_a   1.000
_cell.length_b   1.000
_cell.length_c   1.000
_cell.angle_alpha   90.00
_cell.angle_beta   90.00
_cell.angle_gamma   90.00
#
_symmetry.space_group_name_H-M   'P 1'
#
loop_
_entity.id
_entity.type
_entity.pdbx_description
1 polymer ?
#
loop_
_entity_poly.entity_id
_entity_poly.type
_entity_poly.pdbx_seq_one_letter_code
_entity_poly.pdbx_strand_id
1 'polypeptide(L)'
;MQKQSVLIVDDEPIVRESIRDWLKDAGYEVATAETGEEALEIVERQDFSVMVLDIRLPGKSGIKVLKEIKAQRPWIKSIIITAYPSAETAVEAMKFGAVDYLIKPFAPDDLERLIRETLGAVTLEPKAPAEVEIRPKPPVVKVVEVKKSFIITRESLKSMVEGLAEEMEVVGVKSRQGKYVYDRIASFEELCLDYDVTVMPPTTYLLPAKETLLKLRLGDESKFEPVIEALPRAIIGVHPCDIKAIELLDEAFLATNPDPNYSARRQSTIIIGVDCLNPSPKSFAPSMGTHLAERGFDLLLTDIGGDYMVTVGSEKGADLLTKYAEVREPTGDEIAKQKVARDQALAKYKLSLDVPKERLPKLLENSYDDPYWETKSATCLSCGSCVMVCPTCFCFDVEDDVALNLREGERFRHRDGCMLVDFAKVGTGENFRPDKVSRFRHRIYRKGKYIIERYGKVGCVGCGRCAAACLADIASPLEAFNAIAESARMKEAAVRIIREARPETELYAPRPAELVKVDELTPRERVFEFRLKDGKSLGHRPGQFVEVSVAGIGEAPISISSSPTRDGAFQLAIRKIGNVTNALHTLEKGAIVGIRGPFGNGFPLETLEGKDILLVAGGIGLFPLRSLVQYILDRRSSFGRVVMLLGARSPAERLFLGELAAWSKNPEIEFYETVDKGDERWKGREGVITTLIPKVQIDPKKTMAVVVGPPIMYRFVIVELKKKDLADEHIILSLERRMKCGVGKCGHCQINGVYVCQEGPVFTLAQLRSLREAL
;
A
#
# COMPACT_ATOMS: atom_id res chain seq x y z
N MET A 1 -40.79 12.84 19.45
CA MET A 1 -40.32 12.27 18.19
C MET A 1 -40.46 10.76 18.32
N GLN A 2 -41.10 10.11 17.35
CA GLN A 2 -41.26 8.65 17.37
C GLN A 2 -39.86 8.03 17.17
N LYS A 3 -39.44 7.11 18.04
CA LYS A 3 -38.16 6.43 17.91
C LYS A 3 -38.19 5.64 16.63
N GLN A 4 -37.14 5.75 15.82
CA GLN A 4 -37.01 5.00 14.57
C GLN A 4 -36.55 3.57 14.87
N SER A 5 -37.20 2.59 14.25
CA SER A 5 -36.98 1.17 14.51
C SER A 5 -36.08 0.53 13.42
N VAL A 6 -35.08 -0.23 13.86
CA VAL A 6 -34.11 -0.91 13.00
C VAL A 6 -34.13 -2.42 13.29
N LEU A 7 -34.18 -3.24 12.23
CA LEU A 7 -34.02 -4.69 12.31
C LEU A 7 -32.60 -5.05 11.82
N ILE A 8 -31.86 -5.79 12.61
CA ILE A 8 -30.53 -6.32 12.24
C ILE A 8 -30.65 -7.82 12.00
N VAL A 9 -30.22 -8.28 10.83
CA VAL A 9 -30.25 -9.71 10.44
C VAL A 9 -28.83 -10.13 10.10
N ASP A 10 -28.23 -10.95 10.96
CA ASP A 10 -26.82 -11.36 10.84
C ASP A 10 -26.64 -12.67 11.63
N ASP A 11 -25.97 -13.68 11.08
CA ASP A 11 -25.76 -14.95 11.75
C ASP A 11 -24.61 -14.93 12.76
N GLU A 12 -23.70 -13.95 12.66
CA GLU A 12 -22.58 -13.78 13.58
C GLU A 12 -23.01 -13.08 14.88
N PRO A 13 -23.08 -13.76 16.05
CA PRO A 13 -23.57 -13.16 17.31
C PRO A 13 -22.81 -11.89 17.71
N ILE A 14 -21.48 -11.90 17.56
CA ILE A 14 -20.61 -10.75 17.93
C ILE A 14 -20.94 -9.53 17.08
N VAL A 15 -21.14 -9.71 15.78
CA VAL A 15 -21.48 -8.61 14.86
C VAL A 15 -22.88 -8.09 15.16
N ARG A 16 -23.84 -8.98 15.29
CA ARG A 16 -25.26 -8.68 15.57
C ARG A 16 -25.41 -7.92 16.89
N GLU A 17 -24.77 -8.39 17.96
CA GLU A 17 -24.84 -7.75 19.28
C GLU A 17 -24.12 -6.39 19.30
N SER A 18 -22.95 -6.29 18.68
CA SER A 18 -22.20 -5.04 18.60
C SER A 18 -22.98 -3.94 17.86
N ILE A 19 -23.60 -4.28 16.72
CA ILE A 19 -24.43 -3.33 15.96
C ILE A 19 -25.68 -2.95 16.78
N ARG A 20 -26.33 -3.92 17.42
CA ARG A 20 -27.50 -3.69 18.29
C ARG A 20 -27.19 -2.68 19.38
N ASP A 21 -26.12 -2.92 20.14
CA ASP A 21 -25.78 -2.12 21.30
C ASP A 21 -25.38 -0.70 20.87
N TRP A 22 -24.62 -0.57 19.79
CA TRP A 22 -24.27 0.70 19.20
C TRP A 22 -25.51 1.52 18.76
N LEU A 23 -26.43 0.92 18.02
CA LEU A 23 -27.61 1.60 17.53
C LEU A 23 -28.60 1.94 18.66
N LYS A 24 -28.66 1.13 19.73
CA LYS A 24 -29.41 1.48 20.94
C LYS A 24 -28.83 2.70 21.65
N ASP A 25 -27.53 2.78 21.76
CA ASP A 25 -26.84 3.94 22.34
C ASP A 25 -27.05 5.20 21.49
N ALA A 26 -27.15 5.05 20.17
CA ALA A 26 -27.50 6.13 19.24
C ALA A 26 -28.99 6.51 19.25
N GLY A 27 -29.84 5.84 20.07
CA GLY A 27 -31.24 6.19 20.32
C GLY A 27 -32.28 5.48 19.44
N TYR A 28 -31.89 4.48 18.65
CA TYR A 28 -32.80 3.67 17.84
C TYR A 28 -33.50 2.57 18.67
N GLU A 29 -34.69 2.14 18.23
CA GLU A 29 -35.28 0.87 18.69
C GLU A 29 -34.76 -0.25 17.80
N VAL A 30 -34.11 -1.24 18.40
CA VAL A 30 -33.41 -2.28 17.65
C VAL A 30 -33.93 -3.67 17.99
N ALA A 31 -34.35 -4.39 16.95
CA ALA A 31 -34.61 -5.83 17.00
C ALA A 31 -33.52 -6.57 16.22
N THR A 32 -33.30 -7.83 16.56
CA THR A 32 -32.26 -8.67 15.94
C THR A 32 -32.83 -10.00 15.50
N ALA A 33 -32.33 -10.56 14.39
CA ALA A 33 -32.61 -11.89 13.92
C ALA A 33 -31.31 -12.60 13.55
N GLU A 34 -31.24 -13.90 13.80
CA GLU A 34 -30.07 -14.75 13.47
C GLU A 34 -30.21 -15.40 12.09
N THR A 35 -31.43 -15.62 11.65
CA THR A 35 -31.76 -16.29 10.39
C THR A 35 -32.72 -15.45 9.55
N GLY A 36 -32.76 -15.77 8.25
CA GLY A 36 -33.72 -15.13 7.35
C GLY A 36 -35.18 -15.45 7.69
N GLU A 37 -35.47 -16.67 8.19
CA GLU A 37 -36.76 -17.09 8.62
C GLU A 37 -37.25 -16.29 9.84
N GLU A 38 -36.38 -16.12 10.83
CA GLU A 38 -36.67 -15.32 12.03
C GLU A 38 -36.94 -13.86 11.67
N ALA A 39 -36.17 -13.32 10.74
CA ALA A 39 -36.38 -11.96 10.25
C ALA A 39 -37.77 -11.76 9.62
N LEU A 40 -38.22 -12.70 8.83
CA LEU A 40 -39.57 -12.69 8.24
C LEU A 40 -40.65 -12.75 9.31
N GLU A 41 -40.52 -13.60 10.32
CA GLU A 41 -41.49 -13.70 11.43
C GLU A 41 -41.54 -12.38 12.25
N ILE A 42 -40.41 -11.76 12.49
CA ILE A 42 -40.34 -10.49 13.22
C ILE A 42 -41.02 -9.37 12.43
N VAL A 43 -40.76 -9.28 11.10
CA VAL A 43 -41.39 -8.29 10.22
C VAL A 43 -42.90 -8.46 10.09
N GLU A 44 -43.42 -9.67 10.23
CA GLU A 44 -44.89 -9.91 10.27
C GLU A 44 -45.56 -9.28 11.51
N ARG A 45 -44.84 -9.27 12.64
CA ARG A 45 -45.40 -8.85 13.95
C ARG A 45 -45.11 -7.36 14.26
N GLN A 46 -44.05 -6.78 13.67
CA GLN A 46 -43.62 -5.42 13.97
C GLN A 46 -43.13 -4.74 12.71
N ASP A 47 -43.43 -3.42 12.60
CA ASP A 47 -42.92 -2.57 11.52
C ASP A 47 -41.56 -1.98 11.83
N PHE A 48 -40.71 -1.88 10.81
CA PHE A 48 -39.37 -1.29 10.90
C PHE A 48 -39.20 -0.17 9.88
N SER A 49 -38.40 0.85 10.26
CA SER A 49 -38.02 1.92 9.36
C SER A 49 -36.86 1.51 8.44
N VAL A 50 -35.90 0.76 9.01
CA VAL A 50 -34.71 0.26 8.31
C VAL A 50 -34.46 -1.19 8.69
N MET A 51 -33.96 -1.98 7.73
CA MET A 51 -33.41 -3.31 7.94
C MET A 51 -31.94 -3.31 7.50
N VAL A 52 -31.05 -3.81 8.36
CA VAL A 52 -29.65 -4.09 8.07
C VAL A 52 -29.53 -5.62 7.91
N LEU A 53 -29.13 -6.10 6.74
CA LEU A 53 -29.27 -7.51 6.35
C LEU A 53 -27.96 -8.06 5.78
N ASP A 54 -27.44 -9.14 6.39
CA ASP A 54 -26.33 -9.90 5.77
C ASP A 54 -26.84 -10.73 4.57
N ILE A 55 -26.01 -10.78 3.53
CA ILE A 55 -26.27 -11.62 2.35
C ILE A 55 -26.15 -13.10 2.67
N ARG A 56 -25.19 -13.46 3.52
CA ARG A 56 -24.92 -14.86 3.86
C ARG A 56 -25.55 -15.22 5.20
N LEU A 57 -26.73 -15.79 5.11
CA LEU A 57 -27.42 -16.31 6.28
C LEU A 57 -27.56 -17.84 6.15
N PRO A 58 -27.55 -18.59 7.24
CA PRO A 58 -27.86 -20.00 7.22
C PRO A 58 -29.32 -20.24 6.77
N GLY A 59 -29.55 -21.26 5.98
CA GLY A 59 -30.87 -21.57 5.44
C GLY A 59 -31.23 -20.72 4.21
N LYS A 60 -31.91 -19.61 4.42
CA LYS A 60 -32.39 -18.72 3.35
C LYS A 60 -31.43 -17.58 3.12
N SER A 61 -30.88 -17.41 1.90
CA SER A 61 -29.94 -16.34 1.61
C SER A 61 -30.57 -14.95 1.80
N GLY A 62 -29.77 -13.96 2.27
CA GLY A 62 -30.25 -12.58 2.52
C GLY A 62 -30.92 -11.93 1.30
N ILE A 63 -30.50 -12.24 0.07
CA ILE A 63 -31.17 -11.74 -1.14
C ILE A 63 -32.61 -12.27 -1.27
N LYS A 64 -32.85 -13.54 -0.92
CA LYS A 64 -34.21 -14.09 -0.90
C LYS A 64 -35.05 -13.45 0.19
N VAL A 65 -34.47 -13.25 1.38
CA VAL A 65 -35.11 -12.56 2.50
C VAL A 65 -35.49 -11.12 2.10
N LEU A 66 -34.57 -10.39 1.48
CA LEU A 66 -34.83 -9.04 0.96
C LEU A 66 -36.03 -9.03 0.02
N LYS A 67 -36.07 -9.96 -0.95
CA LYS A 67 -37.16 -10.05 -1.94
C LYS A 67 -38.51 -10.32 -1.27
N GLU A 68 -38.56 -11.21 -0.32
CA GLU A 68 -39.78 -11.57 0.40
C GLU A 68 -40.28 -10.43 1.29
N ILE A 69 -39.36 -9.76 2.01
CA ILE A 69 -39.70 -8.59 2.85
C ILE A 69 -40.17 -7.43 1.97
N LYS A 70 -39.50 -7.15 0.86
CA LYS A 70 -39.91 -6.08 -0.06
C LYS A 70 -41.26 -6.35 -0.74
N ALA A 71 -41.62 -7.61 -0.96
CA ALA A 71 -42.94 -7.96 -1.48
C ALA A 71 -44.06 -7.72 -0.48
N GLN A 72 -43.81 -7.93 0.82
CA GLN A 72 -44.78 -7.76 1.92
C GLN A 72 -44.78 -6.35 2.52
N ARG A 73 -43.60 -5.76 2.66
CA ARG A 73 -43.31 -4.48 3.35
C ARG A 73 -42.40 -3.59 2.52
N PRO A 74 -42.83 -3.05 1.37
CA PRO A 74 -41.98 -2.31 0.43
C PRO A 74 -41.36 -1.02 1.04
N TRP A 75 -41.95 -0.48 2.09
CA TRP A 75 -41.50 0.74 2.77
C TRP A 75 -40.27 0.53 3.68
N ILE A 76 -40.00 -0.71 4.13
CA ILE A 76 -38.81 -0.99 4.95
C ILE A 76 -37.58 -0.74 4.09
N LYS A 77 -36.81 0.28 4.45
CA LYS A 77 -35.55 0.60 3.76
C LYS A 77 -34.49 -0.40 4.15
N SER A 78 -33.85 -1.06 3.18
CA SER A 78 -32.96 -2.18 3.43
C SER A 78 -31.53 -1.82 3.05
N ILE A 79 -30.61 -1.93 4.02
CA ILE A 79 -29.18 -1.76 3.86
C ILE A 79 -28.56 -3.16 3.91
N ILE A 80 -27.79 -3.51 2.90
CA ILE A 80 -27.11 -4.79 2.84
C ILE A 80 -25.74 -4.70 3.50
N ILE A 81 -25.38 -5.70 4.31
CA ILE A 81 -24.02 -5.85 4.84
C ILE A 81 -23.45 -7.19 4.37
N THR A 82 -22.14 -7.26 4.09
CA THR A 82 -21.50 -8.53 3.69
C THR A 82 -19.99 -8.51 3.84
N ALA A 83 -19.41 -9.65 4.18
CA ALA A 83 -17.98 -9.87 4.18
C ALA A 83 -17.42 -10.26 2.79
N TYR A 84 -18.29 -10.59 1.83
CA TYR A 84 -17.88 -11.08 0.51
C TYR A 84 -18.57 -10.29 -0.61
N PRO A 85 -18.05 -9.11 -0.95
CA PRO A 85 -18.62 -8.28 -2.01
C PRO A 85 -18.39 -8.91 -3.38
N SER A 86 -19.46 -9.04 -4.17
CA SER A 86 -19.37 -9.28 -5.60
C SER A 86 -20.29 -8.30 -6.33
N ALA A 87 -19.87 -7.85 -7.52
CA ALA A 87 -20.69 -6.96 -8.34
C ALA A 87 -22.06 -7.57 -8.66
N GLU A 88 -22.12 -8.89 -8.79
CA GLU A 88 -23.35 -9.62 -9.08
C GLU A 88 -24.34 -9.57 -7.91
N THR A 89 -23.86 -9.81 -6.67
CA THR A 89 -24.71 -9.79 -5.47
C THR A 89 -25.17 -8.37 -5.12
N ALA A 90 -24.33 -7.36 -5.33
CA ALA A 90 -24.70 -5.97 -5.12
C ALA A 90 -25.78 -5.52 -6.13
N VAL A 91 -25.59 -5.80 -7.42
CA VAL A 91 -26.59 -5.51 -8.47
C VAL A 91 -27.92 -6.26 -8.21
N GLU A 92 -27.85 -7.49 -7.73
CA GLU A 92 -29.04 -8.27 -7.43
C GLU A 92 -29.79 -7.69 -6.23
N ALA A 93 -29.08 -7.33 -5.15
CA ALA A 93 -29.67 -6.68 -3.98
C ALA A 93 -30.38 -5.36 -4.34
N MET A 94 -29.72 -4.51 -5.14
CA MET A 94 -30.31 -3.24 -5.60
C MET A 94 -31.54 -3.46 -6.49
N LYS A 95 -31.55 -4.45 -7.38
CA LYS A 95 -32.73 -4.82 -8.18
C LYS A 95 -33.92 -5.23 -7.32
N PHE A 96 -33.69 -5.81 -6.16
CA PHE A 96 -34.75 -6.19 -5.22
C PHE A 96 -35.07 -5.10 -4.19
N GLY A 97 -34.55 -3.88 -4.35
CA GLY A 97 -34.95 -2.72 -3.57
C GLY A 97 -34.10 -2.48 -2.31
N ALA A 98 -32.88 -2.98 -2.24
CA ALA A 98 -31.91 -2.46 -1.26
C ALA A 98 -31.63 -0.99 -1.57
N VAL A 99 -31.48 -0.17 -0.51
CA VAL A 99 -31.21 1.27 -0.64
C VAL A 99 -29.72 1.51 -0.71
N ASP A 100 -28.95 0.69 0.02
CA ASP A 100 -27.51 0.80 0.06
C ASP A 100 -26.84 -0.51 0.49
N TYR A 101 -25.50 -0.51 0.50
CA TYR A 101 -24.69 -1.69 0.66
C TYR A 101 -23.39 -1.35 1.41
N LEU A 102 -23.05 -2.13 2.44
CA LEU A 102 -21.89 -1.90 3.29
C LEU A 102 -21.04 -3.17 3.41
N ILE A 103 -19.73 -3.03 3.27
CA ILE A 103 -18.79 -4.15 3.29
C ILE A 103 -18.21 -4.33 4.69
N LYS A 104 -18.30 -5.55 5.24
CA LYS A 104 -17.63 -5.91 6.50
C LYS A 104 -16.10 -6.10 6.25
N PRO A 105 -15.22 -5.61 7.16
CA PRO A 105 -15.52 -4.86 8.37
C PRO A 105 -15.75 -3.36 8.11
N PHE A 106 -16.77 -2.78 8.72
CA PHE A 106 -17.12 -1.36 8.65
C PHE A 106 -17.05 -0.72 10.04
N ALA A 107 -16.88 0.61 10.08
CA ALA A 107 -16.98 1.33 11.34
C ALA A 107 -18.45 1.51 11.74
N PRO A 108 -18.81 1.40 13.04
CA PRO A 108 -20.18 1.62 13.50
C PRO A 108 -20.76 2.96 13.07
N ASP A 109 -19.93 4.02 13.05
CA ASP A 109 -20.32 5.37 12.60
C ASP A 109 -20.75 5.40 11.12
N ASP A 110 -20.15 4.55 10.27
CA ASP A 110 -20.51 4.46 8.84
C ASP A 110 -21.92 3.87 8.66
N LEU A 111 -22.25 2.84 9.43
CA LEU A 111 -23.58 2.25 9.42
C LEU A 111 -24.62 3.23 9.98
N GLU A 112 -24.34 3.90 11.08
CA GLU A 112 -25.25 4.90 11.67
C GLU A 112 -25.50 6.07 10.71
N ARG A 113 -24.44 6.60 10.08
CA ARG A 113 -24.56 7.64 9.06
C ARG A 113 -25.47 7.19 7.92
N LEU A 114 -25.25 5.97 7.41
CA LEU A 114 -26.02 5.41 6.31
C LEU A 114 -27.50 5.21 6.69
N ILE A 115 -27.78 4.74 7.90
CA ILE A 115 -29.15 4.64 8.44
C ILE A 115 -29.79 6.03 8.49
N ARG A 116 -29.08 7.04 8.97
CA ARG A 116 -29.57 8.43 9.10
C ARG A 116 -29.85 9.06 7.73
N GLU A 117 -28.95 8.92 6.77
CA GLU A 117 -29.13 9.36 5.39
C GLU A 117 -30.33 8.66 4.74
N THR A 118 -30.43 7.35 4.94
CA THR A 118 -31.54 6.52 4.45
C THR A 118 -32.88 6.96 5.02
N LEU A 119 -32.94 7.44 6.26
CA LEU A 119 -34.17 7.87 6.92
C LEU A 119 -34.58 9.30 6.53
N GLY A 120 -33.74 10.06 5.83
CA GLY A 120 -34.06 11.42 5.37
C GLY A 120 -34.03 12.48 6.48
N ALA A 121 -33.22 12.28 7.51
CA ALA A 121 -32.94 13.32 8.51
C ALA A 121 -32.14 14.44 7.85
N VAL A 122 -32.76 15.62 7.75
CA VAL A 122 -32.20 16.85 7.21
C VAL A 122 -30.84 17.13 7.86
N THR A 123 -29.81 17.26 7.06
CA THR A 123 -28.54 17.85 7.45
C THR A 123 -28.77 19.18 8.11
N LEU A 124 -28.39 19.32 9.37
CA LEU A 124 -28.25 20.62 10.00
C LEU A 124 -27.11 21.35 9.28
N GLU A 125 -27.47 22.33 8.46
CA GLU A 125 -26.52 23.32 7.96
C GLU A 125 -25.78 23.95 9.13
N PRO A 126 -24.47 24.19 9.06
CA PRO A 126 -23.75 24.92 10.08
C PRO A 126 -24.29 26.34 10.12
N LYS A 127 -24.83 26.74 11.27
CA LYS A 127 -25.18 28.12 11.54
C LYS A 127 -23.97 29.01 11.30
N ALA A 128 -24.16 30.05 10.50
CA ALA A 128 -23.19 31.13 10.36
C ALA A 128 -22.78 31.67 11.74
N PRO A 129 -21.51 31.99 11.95
CA PRO A 129 -21.05 32.50 13.24
C PRO A 129 -21.71 33.82 13.56
N ALA A 130 -22.27 33.92 14.76
CA ALA A 130 -22.68 35.19 15.32
C ALA A 130 -21.46 36.10 15.50
N GLU A 131 -21.59 37.36 15.14
CA GLU A 131 -20.59 38.39 15.36
C GLU A 131 -20.19 38.42 16.84
N VAL A 132 -18.92 38.07 17.14
CA VAL A 132 -18.32 38.18 18.46
C VAL A 132 -17.49 39.45 18.50
N GLU A 133 -17.79 40.34 19.44
CA GLU A 133 -17.05 41.55 19.75
C GLU A 133 -15.54 41.26 19.86
N ILE A 134 -14.76 42.04 19.13
CA ILE A 134 -13.28 41.95 19.13
C ILE A 134 -12.76 42.47 20.47
N ARG A 135 -12.26 41.59 21.33
CA ARG A 135 -11.48 41.99 22.49
C ARG A 135 -10.10 42.56 22.02
N PRO A 136 -9.57 43.58 22.68
CA PRO A 136 -8.35 44.25 22.29
C PRO A 136 -7.14 43.28 22.39
N LYS A 137 -6.29 43.29 21.36
CA LYS A 137 -5.05 42.55 21.28
C LYS A 137 -4.12 42.82 22.47
N PRO A 138 -3.48 41.79 23.04
CA PRO A 138 -2.41 41.97 24.02
C PRO A 138 -1.16 42.63 23.40
N PRO A 139 -0.28 43.25 24.23
CA PRO A 139 0.80 44.09 23.76
C PRO A 139 1.90 43.33 23.00
N VAL A 140 2.57 44.08 22.16
CA VAL A 140 3.61 43.70 21.20
C VAL A 140 4.54 42.59 21.68
N VAL A 141 4.48 41.45 20.99
CA VAL A 141 5.25 40.24 21.26
C VAL A 141 6.67 40.41 20.68
N LYS A 142 7.68 39.99 21.44
CA LYS A 142 9.06 39.81 20.96
C LYS A 142 9.09 38.78 19.83
N VAL A 143 9.94 39.00 18.83
CA VAL A 143 10.17 38.07 17.74
C VAL A 143 10.55 36.70 18.31
N VAL A 144 9.73 35.69 18.04
CA VAL A 144 9.96 34.30 18.46
C VAL A 144 10.91 33.63 17.44
N GLU A 145 12.07 33.18 17.92
CA GLU A 145 13.10 32.60 17.08
C GLU A 145 12.99 31.07 17.01
N VAL A 146 13.17 30.52 15.79
CA VAL A 146 13.24 29.07 15.57
C VAL A 146 14.45 28.47 16.28
N LYS A 147 14.29 27.24 16.83
CA LYS A 147 15.26 26.50 17.65
C LYS A 147 15.51 27.08 19.06
N LYS A 148 14.82 28.12 19.45
CA LYS A 148 14.78 28.56 20.85
C LYS A 148 13.66 27.91 21.62
N SER A 149 13.81 27.91 22.94
CA SER A 149 12.76 27.45 23.88
C SER A 149 12.23 28.63 24.68
N PHE A 150 10.94 28.58 24.97
CA PHE A 150 10.21 29.58 25.73
C PHE A 150 9.35 28.89 26.78
N ILE A 151 8.87 29.65 27.76
CA ILE A 151 7.85 29.19 28.70
C ILE A 151 6.50 29.76 28.31
N ILE A 152 5.50 28.91 28.31
CA ILE A 152 4.07 29.28 28.23
C ILE A 152 3.32 28.72 29.42
N THR A 153 2.33 29.48 29.90
CA THR A 153 1.43 29.00 30.95
C THR A 153 0.37 28.05 30.35
N ARG A 154 -0.29 27.29 31.22
CA ARG A 154 -1.42 26.44 30.79
C ARG A 154 -2.54 27.26 30.14
N GLU A 155 -2.78 28.47 30.62
CA GLU A 155 -3.77 29.43 30.08
C GLU A 155 -3.37 29.88 28.67
N SER A 156 -2.08 30.19 28.45
CA SER A 156 -1.58 30.54 27.11
C SER A 156 -1.72 29.35 26.13
N LEU A 157 -1.45 28.13 26.60
CA LEU A 157 -1.66 26.92 25.79
C LEU A 157 -3.14 26.75 25.46
N LYS A 158 -4.05 26.96 26.43
CA LYS A 158 -5.49 26.92 26.21
C LYS A 158 -5.93 27.94 25.16
N SER A 159 -5.50 29.19 25.29
CA SER A 159 -5.80 30.24 24.31
C SER A 159 -5.31 29.91 22.92
N MET A 160 -4.13 29.28 22.81
CA MET A 160 -3.57 28.84 21.53
C MET A 160 -4.43 27.71 20.91
N VAL A 161 -4.85 26.73 21.68
CA VAL A 161 -5.66 25.61 21.19
C VAL A 161 -7.05 26.10 20.75
N GLU A 162 -7.67 26.97 21.53
CA GLU A 162 -8.96 27.55 21.21
C GLU A 162 -8.89 28.47 19.98
N GLY A 163 -7.87 29.32 19.89
CA GLY A 163 -7.65 30.16 18.71
C GLY A 163 -7.34 29.36 17.44
N LEU A 164 -6.63 28.24 17.54
CA LEU A 164 -6.44 27.32 16.41
C LEU A 164 -7.75 26.67 15.98
N ALA A 165 -8.63 26.31 16.92
CA ALA A 165 -9.92 25.67 16.61
C ALA A 165 -10.90 26.61 15.86
N GLU A 166 -10.71 27.92 15.94
CA GLU A 166 -11.47 28.91 15.15
C GLU A 166 -11.00 28.95 13.68
N GLU A 167 -9.75 28.61 13.39
CA GLU A 167 -9.14 28.78 12.05
C GLU A 167 -8.97 27.48 11.28
N MET A 168 -8.83 26.35 11.98
CA MET A 168 -8.54 25.05 11.37
C MET A 168 -9.06 23.89 12.20
N GLU A 169 -9.03 22.69 11.64
CA GLU A 169 -9.33 21.47 12.38
C GLU A 169 -8.23 21.19 13.41
N VAL A 170 -8.61 21.18 14.69
CA VAL A 170 -7.70 20.77 15.77
C VAL A 170 -7.96 19.31 16.12
N VAL A 171 -6.94 18.49 16.00
CA VAL A 171 -6.93 17.09 16.40
C VAL A 171 -5.98 16.91 17.58
N GLY A 172 -6.43 16.27 18.64
CA GLY A 172 -5.62 16.03 19.82
C GLY A 172 -5.93 14.69 20.47
N VAL A 173 -5.19 14.37 21.51
CA VAL A 173 -5.37 13.11 22.24
C VAL A 173 -6.51 13.27 23.23
N LYS A 174 -7.48 12.35 23.18
CA LYS A 174 -8.58 12.21 24.16
C LYS A 174 -8.49 10.88 24.89
N SER A 175 -8.97 10.86 26.12
CA SER A 175 -9.18 9.59 26.85
C SER A 175 -10.59 9.06 26.54
N ARG A 176 -10.67 7.81 26.05
CA ARG A 176 -11.93 7.10 25.84
C ARG A 176 -11.85 5.70 26.45
N GLN A 177 -12.71 5.39 27.40
CA GLN A 177 -12.77 4.07 28.05
C GLN A 177 -11.40 3.53 28.53
N GLY A 178 -10.59 4.41 29.12
CA GLY A 178 -9.25 4.06 29.61
C GLY A 178 -8.19 3.84 28.53
N LYS A 179 -8.47 4.21 27.28
CA LYS A 179 -7.52 4.24 26.16
C LYS A 179 -7.39 5.65 25.61
N TYR A 180 -6.28 5.94 24.95
CA TYR A 180 -6.02 7.20 24.32
C TYR A 180 -6.20 7.11 22.81
N VAL A 181 -6.90 8.09 22.24
CA VAL A 181 -7.17 8.18 20.79
C VAL A 181 -6.94 9.61 20.31
N TYR A 182 -6.50 9.76 19.06
CA TYR A 182 -6.56 11.05 18.38
C TYR A 182 -7.99 11.29 17.91
N ASP A 183 -8.51 12.46 18.22
CA ASP A 183 -9.84 12.87 17.81
C ASP A 183 -9.92 14.39 17.67
N ARG A 184 -10.97 14.91 17.03
CA ARG A 184 -11.22 16.33 16.93
C ARG A 184 -11.44 16.94 18.31
N ILE A 185 -10.73 18.02 18.63
CA ILE A 185 -10.82 18.75 19.90
C ILE A 185 -11.82 19.88 19.73
N ALA A 186 -12.88 19.87 20.54
CA ALA A 186 -13.87 20.95 20.59
C ALA A 186 -13.55 21.98 21.70
N SER A 187 -12.91 21.56 22.80
CA SER A 187 -12.43 22.43 23.86
C SER A 187 -11.09 21.96 24.42
N PHE A 188 -10.33 22.84 25.02
CA PHE A 188 -9.04 22.52 25.64
C PHE A 188 -9.13 21.44 26.73
N GLU A 189 -10.24 21.39 27.43
CA GLU A 189 -10.49 20.44 28.53
C GLU A 189 -10.57 18.99 28.06
N GLU A 190 -10.87 18.77 26.79
CA GLU A 190 -10.87 17.42 26.20
C GLU A 190 -9.46 16.90 25.89
N LEU A 191 -8.47 17.81 25.81
CA LEU A 191 -7.11 17.48 25.42
C LEU A 191 -6.34 16.83 26.56
N CYS A 192 -5.80 15.63 26.30
CA CYS A 192 -4.95 14.89 27.21
C CYS A 192 -3.50 14.92 26.70
N LEU A 193 -2.60 15.62 27.38
CA LEU A 193 -1.19 15.72 27.01
C LEU A 193 -0.29 14.73 27.79
N ASP A 194 -0.77 14.26 28.94
CA ASP A 194 -0.11 13.21 29.71
C ASP A 194 -0.78 11.86 29.43
N TYR A 195 -0.20 11.09 28.54
CA TYR A 195 -0.69 9.79 28.12
C TYR A 195 0.48 8.86 27.73
N ASP A 196 0.26 7.55 27.70
CA ASP A 196 1.28 6.55 27.39
C ASP A 196 1.42 6.30 25.88
N VAL A 197 0.36 5.86 25.22
CA VAL A 197 0.30 5.59 23.78
C VAL A 197 -1.15 5.61 23.28
N THR A 198 -1.39 6.16 22.09
CA THR A 198 -2.70 6.13 21.44
C THR A 198 -2.92 4.81 20.69
N VAL A 199 -4.19 4.38 20.57
CA VAL A 199 -4.58 3.17 19.83
C VAL A 199 -4.10 3.26 18.37
N MET A 200 -4.46 4.35 17.67
CA MET A 200 -3.99 4.63 16.31
C MET A 200 -2.96 5.76 16.33
N PRO A 201 -1.95 5.72 15.46
CA PRO A 201 -0.93 6.78 15.40
C PRO A 201 -1.44 8.04 14.70
N PRO A 202 -0.85 9.23 14.97
CA PRO A 202 -1.22 10.48 14.28
C PRO A 202 -0.90 10.46 12.79
N THR A 203 -0.05 9.55 12.32
CA THR A 203 0.26 9.37 10.90
C THR A 203 -0.97 9.00 10.05
N THR A 204 -2.06 8.54 10.66
CA THR A 204 -3.34 8.29 9.97
C THR A 204 -3.99 9.56 9.42
N TYR A 205 -3.67 10.73 9.96
CA TYR A 205 -4.13 12.02 9.46
C TYR A 205 -3.32 12.53 8.27
N LEU A 206 -2.09 12.04 8.10
CA LEU A 206 -1.24 12.35 6.94
C LEU A 206 -1.38 11.31 5.83
N LEU A 207 -1.60 10.05 6.21
CA LEU A 207 -1.86 8.94 5.31
C LEU A 207 -3.13 8.23 5.78
N PRO A 208 -4.33 8.66 5.33
CA PRO A 208 -5.61 8.09 5.72
C PRO A 208 -5.74 6.61 5.40
N ALA A 209 -6.67 5.93 6.09
CA ALA A 209 -6.96 4.52 5.84
C ALA A 209 -7.50 4.29 4.42
N LYS A 210 -8.32 5.21 3.90
CA LYS A 210 -8.78 5.28 2.50
C LYS A 210 -8.70 6.73 2.04
N GLU A 211 -8.29 6.97 0.80
CA GLU A 211 -8.33 8.28 0.14
C GLU A 211 -8.53 8.16 -1.36
N THR A 212 -9.33 9.05 -1.91
CA THR A 212 -9.55 9.14 -3.36
C THR A 212 -8.35 9.81 -4.02
N LEU A 213 -7.80 9.18 -5.05
CA LEU A 213 -6.70 9.72 -5.87
C LEU A 213 -7.22 10.41 -7.12
N LEU A 214 -8.26 9.83 -7.74
CA LEU A 214 -8.86 10.34 -8.98
C LEU A 214 -10.37 10.20 -8.91
N LYS A 215 -11.10 11.20 -9.41
CA LYS A 215 -12.48 11.05 -9.84
C LYS A 215 -12.51 10.64 -11.31
N LEU A 216 -13.39 9.70 -11.62
CA LEU A 216 -13.54 9.12 -12.93
C LEU A 216 -14.87 9.57 -13.52
N ARG A 217 -14.87 10.15 -14.71
CA ARG A 217 -16.07 10.32 -15.53
C ARG A 217 -15.94 9.38 -16.70
N LEU A 218 -16.92 8.47 -16.84
CA LEU A 218 -16.93 7.40 -17.82
C LEU A 218 -17.92 7.73 -18.94
N GLY A 219 -17.56 7.47 -20.19
CA GLY A 219 -18.37 7.75 -21.36
C GLY A 219 -17.50 7.89 -22.61
N ASP A 220 -18.04 8.44 -23.69
CA ASP A 220 -17.33 8.60 -24.95
C ASP A 220 -16.03 9.42 -24.84
N GLU A 221 -15.98 10.36 -23.88
CA GLU A 221 -14.76 11.04 -23.43
C GLU A 221 -14.55 10.79 -21.95
N SER A 222 -13.84 9.71 -21.60
CA SER A 222 -13.46 9.44 -20.21
C SER A 222 -12.47 10.48 -19.69
N LYS A 223 -12.77 11.06 -18.51
CA LYS A 223 -11.92 12.06 -17.83
C LYS A 223 -11.46 11.55 -16.49
N PHE A 224 -10.19 11.84 -16.18
CA PHE A 224 -9.53 11.51 -14.91
C PHE A 224 -9.18 12.82 -14.23
N GLU A 225 -9.83 13.13 -13.10
CA GLU A 225 -9.62 14.36 -12.36
C GLU A 225 -8.87 14.03 -11.06
N PRO A 226 -7.61 14.49 -10.88
CA PRO A 226 -6.89 14.30 -9.63
C PRO A 226 -7.64 14.92 -8.45
N VAL A 227 -7.69 14.18 -7.34
CA VAL A 227 -8.27 14.65 -6.08
C VAL A 227 -7.14 14.90 -5.09
N ILE A 228 -6.95 16.14 -4.69
CA ILE A 228 -5.96 16.52 -3.69
C ILE A 228 -6.69 17.27 -2.59
N GLU A 229 -6.81 16.64 -1.42
CA GLU A 229 -7.45 17.23 -0.25
C GLU A 229 -6.37 17.68 0.75
N ALA A 230 -6.41 18.94 1.11
CA ALA A 230 -5.49 19.56 2.05
C ALA A 230 -6.26 20.46 3.02
N LEU A 231 -6.93 19.85 4.00
CA LEU A 231 -7.58 20.58 5.07
C LEU A 231 -6.51 21.15 6.02
N PRO A 232 -6.52 22.46 6.31
CA PRO A 232 -5.69 23.02 7.36
C PRO A 232 -5.99 22.35 8.70
N ARG A 233 -4.94 21.80 9.32
CA ARG A 233 -5.08 21.02 10.54
C ARG A 233 -3.92 21.24 11.51
N ALA A 234 -4.21 21.26 12.80
CA ALA A 234 -3.22 21.14 13.86
C ALA A 234 -3.38 19.80 14.57
N ILE A 235 -2.30 19.02 14.67
CA ILE A 235 -2.26 17.76 15.45
C ILE A 235 -1.48 18.05 16.73
N ILE A 236 -2.15 17.97 17.88
CA ILE A 236 -1.60 18.32 19.19
C ILE A 236 -1.37 17.07 20.04
N GLY A 237 -0.25 17.05 20.75
CA GLY A 237 0.11 15.96 21.64
C GLY A 237 0.88 14.85 20.94
N VAL A 238 1.63 15.13 19.88
CA VAL A 238 2.38 14.12 19.14
C VAL A 238 3.66 13.74 19.89
N HIS A 239 3.79 12.46 20.29
CA HIS A 239 5.00 11.98 20.97
C HIS A 239 6.22 11.96 20.03
N PRO A 240 7.44 12.11 20.56
CA PRO A 240 8.68 12.09 19.77
C PRO A 240 8.84 10.87 18.87
N CYS A 241 8.43 9.68 19.31
CA CYS A 241 8.46 8.48 18.48
C CYS A 241 7.53 8.56 17.27
N ASP A 242 6.39 9.22 17.37
CA ASP A 242 5.47 9.44 16.27
C ASP A 242 5.98 10.57 15.34
N ILE A 243 6.65 11.60 15.87
CA ILE A 243 7.37 12.60 15.07
C ILE A 243 8.44 11.92 14.20
N LYS A 244 9.22 10.98 14.78
CA LYS A 244 10.21 10.19 14.03
C LYS A 244 9.58 9.28 12.97
N ALA A 245 8.35 8.81 13.20
CA ALA A 245 7.60 8.08 12.19
C ALA A 245 7.12 9.00 11.05
N ILE A 246 6.72 10.23 11.35
CA ILE A 246 6.37 11.25 10.34
C ILE A 246 7.62 11.59 9.50
N GLU A 247 8.80 11.77 10.11
CA GLU A 247 10.05 11.98 9.36
C GLU A 247 10.36 10.83 8.37
N LEU A 248 10.02 9.58 8.72
CA LEU A 248 10.16 8.45 7.80
C LEU A 248 9.14 8.53 6.66
N LEU A 249 7.90 8.92 6.94
CA LEU A 249 6.89 9.11 5.89
C LEU A 249 7.28 10.25 4.96
N ASP A 250 7.78 11.36 5.49
CA ASP A 250 8.31 12.48 4.69
C ASP A 250 9.39 11.98 3.73
N GLU A 251 10.35 11.17 4.22
CA GLU A 251 11.38 10.56 3.37
C GLU A 251 10.79 9.63 2.30
N ALA A 252 9.83 8.78 2.68
CA ALA A 252 9.25 7.80 1.77
C ALA A 252 8.33 8.42 0.70
N PHE A 253 7.64 9.51 1.03
CA PHE A 253 6.62 10.10 0.16
C PHE A 253 7.03 11.40 -0.52
N LEU A 254 8.05 12.12 -0.01
CA LEU A 254 8.46 13.41 -0.57
C LEU A 254 9.83 13.40 -1.25
N ALA A 255 10.79 12.55 -0.79
CA ALA A 255 12.16 12.60 -1.27
C ALA A 255 12.32 12.16 -2.73
N THR A 256 11.65 11.05 -3.10
CA THR A 256 11.71 10.50 -4.46
C THR A 256 10.29 10.34 -4.99
N ASN A 257 9.97 10.90 -6.17
CA ASN A 257 8.61 10.94 -6.72
C ASN A 257 7.62 11.48 -5.69
N PRO A 258 7.59 12.78 -5.41
CA PRO A 258 6.72 13.34 -4.38
C PRO A 258 5.26 12.98 -4.61
N ASP A 259 4.63 12.44 -3.56
CA ASP A 259 3.21 12.10 -3.58
C ASP A 259 2.37 13.36 -3.37
N PRO A 260 1.54 13.79 -4.33
CA PRO A 260 0.84 15.06 -4.26
C PRO A 260 -0.17 15.13 -3.09
N ASN A 261 -0.87 14.03 -2.81
CA ASN A 261 -1.87 13.96 -1.75
C ASN A 261 -1.21 14.05 -0.36
N TYR A 262 -0.12 13.29 -0.16
CA TYR A 262 0.65 13.35 1.08
C TYR A 262 1.30 14.73 1.24
N SER A 263 1.91 15.28 0.17
CA SER A 263 2.57 16.58 0.18
C SER A 263 1.61 17.70 0.61
N ALA A 264 0.42 17.75 0.01
CA ALA A 264 -0.58 18.76 0.30
C ALA A 264 -1.04 18.68 1.77
N ARG A 265 -1.36 17.50 2.29
CA ARG A 265 -1.73 17.30 3.70
C ARG A 265 -0.58 17.65 4.66
N ARG A 266 0.65 17.23 4.33
CA ARG A 266 1.81 17.51 5.18
C ARG A 266 2.09 19.01 5.27
N GLN A 267 1.97 19.74 4.18
CA GLN A 267 2.16 21.19 4.13
C GLN A 267 1.06 21.95 4.89
N SER A 268 -0.19 21.47 4.85
CA SER A 268 -1.32 22.09 5.55
C SER A 268 -1.45 21.68 7.02
N THR A 269 -0.62 20.73 7.49
CA THR A 269 -0.68 20.21 8.87
C THR A 269 0.40 20.83 9.75
N ILE A 270 -0.02 21.34 10.91
CA ILE A 270 0.84 21.80 12.01
C ILE A 270 1.01 20.64 12.99
N ILE A 271 2.25 20.39 13.41
CA ILE A 271 2.59 19.34 14.38
C ILE A 271 3.02 19.97 15.71
N ILE A 272 2.18 19.82 16.72
CA ILE A 272 2.51 20.24 18.09
C ILE A 272 2.79 18.98 18.90
N GLY A 273 4.08 18.73 19.13
CA GLY A 273 4.56 17.58 19.89
C GLY A 273 4.46 17.79 21.39
N VAL A 274 4.49 16.70 22.13
CA VAL A 274 4.65 16.66 23.58
C VAL A 274 5.65 15.57 23.98
N ASP A 275 6.57 15.88 24.89
CA ASP A 275 7.49 14.88 25.44
C ASP A 275 6.72 13.77 26.15
N CYS A 276 7.08 12.52 25.88
CA CYS A 276 6.46 11.35 26.49
C CYS A 276 7.00 11.15 27.91
N LEU A 277 6.34 11.70 28.92
CA LEU A 277 6.74 11.60 30.31
C LEU A 277 6.27 10.31 31.01
N ASN A 278 5.26 9.64 30.46
CA ASN A 278 4.71 8.38 30.94
C ASN A 278 4.64 7.34 29.79
N PRO A 279 5.78 6.68 29.46
CA PRO A 279 5.84 5.77 28.32
C PRO A 279 5.05 4.48 28.56
N SER A 280 4.47 3.95 27.47
CA SER A 280 3.84 2.63 27.49
C SER A 280 4.78 1.53 28.00
N PRO A 281 4.30 0.57 28.81
CA PRO A 281 5.11 -0.57 29.29
C PRO A 281 5.67 -1.44 28.15
N LYS A 282 5.08 -1.37 26.95
CA LYS A 282 5.54 -2.08 25.73
C LYS A 282 6.51 -1.24 24.89
N SER A 283 6.80 0.00 25.28
CA SER A 283 7.70 0.90 24.55
C SER A 283 9.17 0.62 24.83
N PHE A 284 9.99 0.71 23.78
CA PHE A 284 11.45 0.66 23.80
C PHE A 284 12.08 1.77 22.94
N ALA A 285 11.39 2.90 22.85
CA ALA A 285 11.79 4.05 22.03
C ALA A 285 13.22 4.54 22.26
N PRO A 286 13.79 4.55 23.50
CA PRO A 286 15.19 4.91 23.72
C PRO A 286 16.18 4.04 22.95
N SER A 287 15.96 2.72 22.89
CA SER A 287 16.84 1.81 22.15
C SER A 287 16.84 2.08 20.64
N MET A 288 15.77 2.68 20.11
CA MET A 288 15.65 3.08 18.72
C MET A 288 16.09 4.53 18.47
N GLY A 289 16.41 5.28 19.54
CA GLY A 289 16.77 6.70 19.47
C GLY A 289 15.60 7.61 19.07
N THR A 290 14.38 7.24 19.46
CA THR A 290 13.16 7.92 19.05
C THR A 290 12.35 8.51 20.21
N HIS A 291 12.87 8.44 21.44
CA HIS A 291 12.24 9.00 22.65
C HIS A 291 12.36 10.52 22.77
N LEU A 292 13.21 11.14 21.95
CA LEU A 292 13.37 12.60 21.81
C LEU A 292 13.24 12.99 20.32
N ALA A 293 12.77 14.20 20.07
CA ALA A 293 12.70 14.80 18.75
C ALA A 293 13.45 16.13 18.73
N GLU A 294 14.32 16.32 17.72
CA GLU A 294 15.06 17.57 17.49
C GLU A 294 14.49 18.38 16.33
N ARG A 295 13.66 17.77 15.53
CA ARG A 295 13.00 18.33 14.33
C ARG A 295 11.76 17.51 13.96
N GLY A 296 11.04 17.94 12.90
CA GLY A 296 9.85 17.24 12.40
C GLY A 296 8.56 17.70 13.10
N PHE A 297 8.63 18.74 13.90
CA PHE A 297 7.51 19.39 14.59
C PHE A 297 7.56 20.92 14.38
N ASP A 298 6.43 21.58 14.60
CA ASP A 298 6.37 23.05 14.62
C ASP A 298 6.57 23.59 16.03
N LEU A 299 5.99 22.94 17.03
CA LEU A 299 6.22 23.18 18.45
C LEU A 299 6.42 21.84 19.17
N LEU A 300 7.29 21.80 20.19
CA LEU A 300 7.46 20.66 21.09
C LEU A 300 7.31 21.10 22.54
N LEU A 301 6.31 20.57 23.22
CA LEU A 301 5.97 20.88 24.62
C LEU A 301 6.66 19.90 25.57
N THR A 302 7.20 20.41 26.69
CA THR A 302 7.58 19.61 27.85
C THR A 302 6.86 20.16 29.08
N ASP A 303 6.07 19.36 29.76
CA ASP A 303 5.49 19.73 31.07
C ASP A 303 6.60 19.81 32.12
N ILE A 304 6.68 20.96 32.80
CA ILE A 304 7.69 21.25 33.85
C ILE A 304 7.05 21.48 35.21
N GLY A 305 5.81 21.01 35.40
CA GLY A 305 5.05 21.11 36.66
C GLY A 305 3.94 22.17 36.63
N GLY A 306 3.16 22.17 35.54
CA GLY A 306 2.00 23.06 35.35
C GLY A 306 2.17 24.07 34.22
N ASP A 307 3.38 24.60 34.02
CA ASP A 307 3.76 25.35 32.84
C ASP A 307 4.46 24.43 31.82
N TYR A 308 4.56 24.91 30.60
CA TYR A 308 5.20 24.16 29.50
C TYR A 308 6.44 24.88 28.99
N MET A 309 7.54 24.14 28.91
CA MET A 309 8.67 24.59 28.06
C MET A 309 8.33 24.21 26.61
N VAL A 310 8.35 25.19 25.71
CA VAL A 310 8.03 25.05 24.30
C VAL A 310 9.27 25.27 23.48
N THR A 311 9.70 24.25 22.74
CA THR A 311 10.77 24.37 21.75
C THR A 311 10.15 24.65 20.38
N VAL A 312 10.65 25.70 19.70
CA VAL A 312 10.17 26.13 18.37
C VAL A 312 10.92 25.40 17.29
N GLY A 313 10.20 24.60 16.51
CA GLY A 313 10.78 23.75 15.45
C GLY A 313 10.73 24.33 14.04
N SER A 314 9.85 25.31 13.79
CA SER A 314 9.63 25.91 12.47
C SER A 314 9.18 27.37 12.56
N GLU A 315 9.17 28.07 11.42
CA GLU A 315 8.61 29.42 11.32
C GLU A 315 7.10 29.41 11.64
N LYS A 316 6.35 28.39 11.18
CA LYS A 316 4.93 28.24 11.53
C LYS A 316 4.73 28.16 13.05
N GLY A 317 5.58 27.41 13.74
CA GLY A 317 5.56 27.34 15.20
C GLY A 317 5.85 28.70 15.87
N ALA A 318 6.79 29.46 15.34
CA ALA A 318 7.08 30.81 15.83
C ALA A 318 5.88 31.75 15.64
N ASP A 319 5.24 31.71 14.49
CA ASP A 319 4.04 32.50 14.18
C ASP A 319 2.87 32.16 15.12
N LEU A 320 2.68 30.86 15.43
CA LEU A 320 1.65 30.41 16.36
C LEU A 320 1.85 30.99 17.77
N LEU A 321 3.06 30.90 18.31
CA LEU A 321 3.37 31.46 19.63
C LEU A 321 3.21 32.97 19.64
N THR A 322 3.65 33.64 18.57
CA THR A 322 3.50 35.11 18.43
C THR A 322 2.02 35.53 18.40
N LYS A 323 1.18 34.72 17.77
CA LYS A 323 -0.23 35.05 17.54
C LYS A 323 -1.11 34.73 18.74
N TYR A 324 -0.87 33.62 19.45
CA TYR A 324 -1.80 33.05 20.40
C TYR A 324 -1.29 32.94 21.84
N ALA A 325 0.02 33.08 22.09
CA ALA A 325 0.55 32.83 23.42
C ALA A 325 1.42 33.98 23.96
N GLU A 326 1.29 34.26 25.25
CA GLU A 326 2.28 35.04 25.95
C GLU A 326 3.47 34.16 26.26
N VAL A 327 4.66 34.52 25.77
CA VAL A 327 5.90 33.77 25.93
C VAL A 327 6.93 34.55 26.71
N ARG A 328 7.74 33.84 27.49
CA ARG A 328 8.92 34.38 28.16
C ARG A 328 10.12 33.43 28.02
N GLU A 329 11.31 33.95 28.19
CA GLU A 329 12.50 33.12 28.24
C GLU A 329 12.53 32.22 29.48
N PRO A 330 13.05 30.97 29.36
CA PRO A 330 13.15 30.06 30.47
C PRO A 330 14.27 30.50 31.43
N THR A 331 14.05 30.31 32.71
CA THR A 331 15.07 30.44 33.77
C THR A 331 15.99 29.21 33.82
N GLY A 332 17.13 29.31 34.44
CA GLY A 332 18.04 28.16 34.62
C GLY A 332 17.36 27.00 35.36
N ASP A 333 16.51 27.27 36.34
CA ASP A 333 15.77 26.27 37.10
C ASP A 333 14.74 25.53 36.25
N GLU A 334 14.09 26.23 35.30
CA GLU A 334 13.10 25.63 34.41
C GLU A 334 13.78 24.73 33.35
N ILE A 335 14.93 25.13 32.87
CA ILE A 335 15.78 24.29 32.00
C ILE A 335 16.21 23.02 32.77
N ALA A 336 16.56 23.15 34.03
CA ALA A 336 16.89 22.01 34.90
C ALA A 336 15.67 21.10 35.13
N LYS A 337 14.48 21.66 35.36
CA LYS A 337 13.22 20.91 35.49
C LYS A 337 12.91 20.10 34.23
N GLN A 338 13.06 20.69 33.03
CA GLN A 338 12.85 19.95 31.77
C GLN A 338 13.80 18.75 31.69
N LYS A 339 15.08 18.95 32.00
CA LYS A 339 16.07 17.88 32.00
C LYS A 339 15.67 16.77 32.94
N VAL A 340 15.31 17.11 34.20
CA VAL A 340 14.88 16.16 35.23
C VAL A 340 13.65 15.40 34.78
N ALA A 341 12.63 16.06 34.20
CA ALA A 341 11.43 15.40 33.68
C ALA A 341 11.75 14.37 32.59
N ARG A 342 12.64 14.72 31.64
CA ARG A 342 13.11 13.81 30.59
C ARG A 342 13.92 12.64 31.13
N ASP A 343 14.83 12.88 32.10
CA ASP A 343 15.64 11.84 32.75
C ASP A 343 14.77 10.85 33.57
N GLN A 344 13.76 11.36 34.27
CA GLN A 344 12.76 10.55 34.97
C GLN A 344 11.89 9.75 34.01
N ALA A 345 11.49 10.31 32.88
CA ALA A 345 10.76 9.61 31.84
C ALA A 345 11.61 8.48 31.23
N LEU A 346 12.89 8.74 30.99
CA LEU A 346 13.83 7.74 30.45
C LEU A 346 13.96 6.53 31.39
N ALA A 347 13.99 6.76 32.72
CA ALA A 347 14.06 5.71 33.73
C ALA A 347 12.80 4.83 33.80
N LYS A 348 11.67 5.28 33.28
CA LYS A 348 10.41 4.50 33.22
C LYS A 348 10.38 3.44 32.10
N TYR A 349 11.24 3.53 31.08
CA TYR A 349 11.34 2.51 30.05
C TYR A 349 11.97 1.23 30.57
N LYS A 350 11.24 0.12 30.53
CA LYS A 350 11.65 -1.18 31.07
C LYS A 350 12.20 -2.13 30.00
N LEU A 351 11.97 -1.84 28.75
CA LEU A 351 12.34 -2.69 27.62
C LEU A 351 13.51 -2.08 26.85
N SER A 352 14.49 -2.90 26.50
CA SER A 352 15.68 -2.49 25.76
C SER A 352 16.06 -3.48 24.67
N LEU A 353 16.71 -2.98 23.63
CA LEU A 353 17.34 -3.79 22.60
C LEU A 353 18.71 -4.27 23.09
N ASP A 354 19.01 -5.56 22.93
CA ASP A 354 20.24 -6.19 23.42
C ASP A 354 21.47 -5.92 22.53
N VAL A 355 21.25 -5.29 21.37
CA VAL A 355 22.30 -4.87 20.43
C VAL A 355 22.05 -3.44 19.97
N PRO A 356 23.09 -2.67 19.61
CA PRO A 356 22.90 -1.37 18.98
C PRO A 356 22.01 -1.47 17.72
N LYS A 357 21.07 -0.54 17.54
CA LYS A 357 20.13 -0.54 16.40
C LYS A 357 20.85 -0.53 15.04
N GLU A 358 22.04 0.03 14.96
CA GLU A 358 22.88 0.06 13.77
C GLU A 358 23.34 -1.34 13.34
N ARG A 359 23.35 -2.31 14.25
CA ARG A 359 23.66 -3.72 13.96
C ARG A 359 22.46 -4.52 13.43
N LEU A 360 21.23 -4.01 13.55
CA LEU A 360 20.02 -4.73 13.14
C LEU A 360 20.03 -5.18 11.68
N PRO A 361 20.43 -4.35 10.70
CA PRO A 361 20.44 -4.79 9.30
C PRO A 361 21.32 -6.02 9.10
N LYS A 362 22.50 -6.01 9.70
CA LYS A 362 23.46 -7.11 9.57
C LYS A 362 23.04 -8.35 10.34
N LEU A 363 22.54 -8.15 11.56
CA LEU A 363 21.99 -9.22 12.38
C LEU A 363 20.90 -10.00 11.63
N LEU A 364 19.92 -9.28 11.06
CA LEU A 364 18.83 -9.89 10.30
C LEU A 364 19.32 -10.55 8.99
N GLU A 365 20.28 -9.97 8.29
CA GLU A 365 20.86 -10.57 7.10
C GLU A 365 21.37 -12.00 7.34
N ASN A 366 22.04 -12.22 8.47
CA ASN A 366 22.61 -13.52 8.83
C ASN A 366 21.61 -14.50 9.46
N SER A 367 20.35 -14.10 9.65
CA SER A 367 19.37 -14.86 10.44
C SER A 367 18.11 -15.20 9.63
N TYR A 368 18.22 -15.22 8.28
CA TYR A 368 17.05 -15.44 7.43
C TYR A 368 16.41 -16.81 7.64
N ASP A 369 17.21 -17.85 7.85
CA ASP A 369 16.78 -19.25 8.02
C ASP A 369 16.73 -19.66 9.52
N ASP A 370 16.68 -18.70 10.44
CA ASP A 370 16.64 -18.99 11.87
C ASP A 370 15.31 -19.65 12.25
N PRO A 371 15.32 -20.77 13.00
CA PRO A 371 14.11 -21.48 13.45
C PRO A 371 13.13 -20.63 14.26
N TYR A 372 13.58 -19.52 14.81
CA TYR A 372 12.74 -18.56 15.53
C TYR A 372 11.53 -18.11 14.70
N TRP A 373 11.71 -17.89 13.39
CA TRP A 373 10.64 -17.40 12.52
C TRP A 373 9.46 -18.36 12.48
N GLU A 374 9.72 -19.65 12.36
CA GLU A 374 8.70 -20.70 12.35
C GLU A 374 8.01 -20.82 13.70
N THR A 375 8.78 -20.94 14.76
CA THR A 375 8.27 -21.10 16.13
C THR A 375 7.43 -19.91 16.56
N LYS A 376 7.92 -18.68 16.37
CA LYS A 376 7.22 -17.46 16.83
C LYS A 376 5.96 -17.18 16.01
N SER A 377 5.97 -17.43 14.70
CA SER A 377 4.81 -17.17 13.84
C SER A 377 3.71 -18.24 13.93
N ALA A 378 3.95 -19.37 14.58
CA ALA A 378 2.99 -20.47 14.65
C ALA A 378 1.60 -20.06 15.14
N THR A 379 1.52 -19.16 16.10
CA THR A 379 0.26 -18.65 16.69
C THR A 379 -0.30 -17.42 15.96
N CYS A 380 0.35 -16.92 14.90
CA CYS A 380 -0.09 -15.74 14.18
C CYS A 380 -1.47 -15.95 13.53
N LEU A 381 -2.39 -15.02 13.77
CA LEU A 381 -3.74 -15.03 13.22
C LEU A 381 -3.83 -14.42 11.81
N SER A 382 -2.73 -13.82 11.30
CA SER A 382 -2.70 -13.08 10.01
C SER A 382 -3.71 -11.93 9.91
N CYS A 383 -4.17 -11.39 11.04
CA CYS A 383 -5.23 -10.38 11.12
C CYS A 383 -4.79 -8.96 10.68
N GLY A 384 -3.49 -8.71 10.49
CA GLY A 384 -3.00 -7.39 10.07
C GLY A 384 -2.94 -6.30 11.15
N SER A 385 -3.54 -6.46 12.35
CA SER A 385 -3.60 -5.42 13.39
C SER A 385 -2.23 -4.77 13.67
N CYS A 386 -1.15 -5.56 13.73
CA CYS A 386 0.20 -5.07 13.99
C CYS A 386 0.78 -4.15 12.91
N VAL A 387 0.26 -4.19 11.69
CA VAL A 387 0.64 -3.26 10.61
C VAL A 387 -0.31 -2.07 10.52
N MET A 388 -1.58 -2.24 10.88
CA MET A 388 -2.57 -1.17 10.88
C MET A 388 -2.31 -0.11 11.96
N VAL A 389 -1.94 -0.53 13.18
CA VAL A 389 -1.60 0.40 14.28
C VAL A 389 -0.18 0.96 14.22
N CYS A 390 0.62 0.55 13.26
CA CYS A 390 2.04 0.92 13.22
C CYS A 390 2.25 2.26 12.49
N PRO A 391 2.88 3.26 13.13
CA PRO A 391 3.09 4.58 12.54
C PRO A 391 4.08 4.57 11.36
N THR A 392 4.95 3.55 11.27
CA THR A 392 5.93 3.38 10.19
C THR A 392 5.51 2.35 9.13
N CYS A 393 4.25 1.90 9.13
CA CYS A 393 3.69 1.08 8.07
C CYS A 393 2.87 1.96 7.12
N PHE A 394 3.26 1.99 5.86
CA PHE A 394 2.69 2.87 4.84
C PHE A 394 2.31 2.14 3.54
N CYS A 395 2.19 0.80 3.60
CA CYS A 395 1.71 0.02 2.46
C CYS A 395 0.24 0.32 2.17
N PHE A 396 -0.12 0.37 0.90
CA PHE A 396 -1.50 0.60 0.43
C PHE A 396 -1.78 -0.21 -0.83
N ASP A 397 -3.02 -0.54 -1.07
CA ASP A 397 -3.53 -1.00 -2.35
C ASP A 397 -4.18 0.16 -3.11
N VAL A 398 -4.37 0.01 -4.43
CA VAL A 398 -5.04 0.96 -5.30
C VAL A 398 -6.15 0.22 -6.03
N GLU A 399 -7.38 0.73 -5.91
CA GLU A 399 -8.58 0.14 -6.49
C GLU A 399 -9.45 1.21 -7.16
N ASP A 400 -10.32 0.76 -8.07
CA ASP A 400 -11.34 1.59 -8.67
C ASP A 400 -12.70 1.18 -8.12
N ASP A 401 -13.49 2.15 -7.72
CA ASP A 401 -14.90 2.01 -7.37
C ASP A 401 -15.75 2.78 -8.38
N VAL A 402 -16.78 2.15 -8.91
CA VAL A 402 -17.63 2.71 -9.97
C VAL A 402 -19.07 2.73 -9.51
N ALA A 403 -19.69 3.90 -9.65
CA ALA A 403 -21.10 4.06 -9.36
C ALA A 403 -21.97 3.15 -10.23
N LEU A 404 -23.12 2.74 -9.73
CA LEU A 404 -24.04 1.82 -10.41
C LEU A 404 -24.55 2.36 -11.78
N ASN A 405 -24.48 3.68 -11.98
CA ASN A 405 -24.82 4.29 -13.27
C ASN A 405 -23.74 4.06 -14.35
N LEU A 406 -22.59 3.48 -14.03
CA LEU A 406 -21.43 3.24 -14.88
C LEU A 406 -20.91 4.51 -15.60
N ARG A 407 -21.22 5.70 -15.08
CA ARG A 407 -20.79 6.99 -15.64
C ARG A 407 -19.82 7.75 -14.76
N GLU A 408 -19.75 7.39 -13.50
CA GLU A 408 -18.89 8.03 -12.51
C GLU A 408 -18.21 6.96 -11.66
N GLY A 409 -17.06 7.30 -11.13
CA GLY A 409 -16.32 6.43 -10.22
C GLY A 409 -15.16 7.17 -9.57
N GLU A 410 -14.45 6.46 -8.73
CA GLU A 410 -13.23 6.94 -8.12
C GLU A 410 -12.13 5.89 -8.18
N ARG A 411 -10.89 6.33 -8.33
CA ARG A 411 -9.70 5.55 -7.98
C ARG A 411 -9.28 5.98 -6.60
N PHE A 412 -9.18 5.04 -5.71
CA PHE A 412 -8.74 5.31 -4.35
C PHE A 412 -7.58 4.40 -3.95
N ARG A 413 -6.83 4.82 -2.98
CA ARG A 413 -5.92 3.95 -2.24
C ARG A 413 -6.44 3.70 -0.85
N HIS A 414 -6.23 2.49 -0.36
CA HIS A 414 -6.54 2.13 1.03
C HIS A 414 -5.38 1.39 1.67
N ARG A 415 -5.31 1.45 3.00
CA ARG A 415 -4.25 0.78 3.76
C ARG A 415 -4.25 -0.71 3.50
N ASP A 416 -3.06 -1.23 3.22
CA ASP A 416 -2.79 -2.66 3.09
C ASP A 416 -1.55 -3.02 3.92
N GLY A 417 -1.21 -4.30 4.04
CA GLY A 417 -0.08 -4.67 4.88
C GLY A 417 0.48 -6.06 4.65
N CYS A 418 1.80 -6.14 4.78
CA CYS A 418 2.59 -7.35 4.52
C CYS A 418 2.24 -8.58 5.39
N MET A 419 1.39 -8.44 6.40
CA MET A 419 0.86 -9.54 7.22
C MET A 419 -0.44 -10.14 6.67
N LEU A 420 -1.11 -9.44 5.74
CA LEU A 420 -2.33 -9.93 5.10
C LEU A 420 -2.01 -10.98 4.04
N VAL A 421 -2.90 -11.96 3.89
CA VAL A 421 -2.64 -13.18 3.09
C VAL A 421 -2.43 -12.85 1.62
N ASP A 422 -3.26 -11.98 1.06
CA ASP A 422 -3.24 -11.67 -0.37
C ASP A 422 -2.31 -10.51 -0.75
N PHE A 423 -1.61 -9.91 0.22
CA PHE A 423 -0.71 -8.78 -0.02
C PHE A 423 0.35 -9.04 -1.11
N ALA A 424 0.88 -10.26 -1.18
CA ALA A 424 1.91 -10.66 -2.15
C ALA A 424 1.38 -11.57 -3.28
N LYS A 425 0.05 -11.70 -3.42
CA LYS A 425 -0.58 -12.53 -4.44
C LYS A 425 -0.68 -11.78 -5.77
N VAL A 426 -0.17 -12.37 -6.83
CA VAL A 426 -0.24 -11.82 -8.20
C VAL A 426 -1.50 -12.29 -8.93
N GLY A 427 -1.82 -11.66 -10.05
CA GLY A 427 -3.01 -11.95 -10.85
C GLY A 427 -3.09 -13.40 -11.36
N THR A 428 -1.97 -14.08 -11.54
CA THR A 428 -1.90 -15.51 -11.89
C THR A 428 -2.34 -16.45 -10.74
N GLY A 429 -2.54 -15.91 -9.54
CA GLY A 429 -2.91 -16.66 -8.33
C GLY A 429 -1.72 -17.09 -7.49
N GLU A 430 -0.48 -16.92 -7.98
CA GLU A 430 0.71 -17.20 -7.20
C GLU A 430 0.88 -16.19 -6.07
N ASN A 431 1.23 -16.68 -4.88
CA ASN A 431 1.49 -15.83 -3.72
C ASN A 431 2.94 -16.00 -3.27
N PHE A 432 3.72 -14.93 -3.35
CA PHE A 432 5.15 -14.95 -3.00
C PHE A 432 5.43 -14.95 -1.48
N ARG A 433 4.39 -14.81 -0.65
CA ARG A 433 4.45 -14.98 0.81
C ARG A 433 3.21 -15.70 1.31
N PRO A 434 3.01 -16.99 0.91
CA PRO A 434 1.76 -17.71 1.16
C PRO A 434 1.59 -18.10 2.64
N ASP A 435 2.69 -18.36 3.32
CA ASP A 435 2.69 -18.82 4.71
C ASP A 435 2.93 -17.68 5.72
N LYS A 436 2.52 -17.89 6.96
CA LYS A 436 2.66 -16.89 8.03
C LYS A 436 4.11 -16.65 8.47
N VAL A 437 4.99 -17.61 8.24
CA VAL A 437 6.42 -17.51 8.57
C VAL A 437 7.07 -16.45 7.67
N SER A 438 6.87 -16.57 6.36
CA SER A 438 7.41 -15.64 5.37
C SER A 438 6.87 -14.22 5.56
N ARG A 439 5.57 -14.06 5.87
CA ARG A 439 4.96 -12.74 6.15
C ARG A 439 5.49 -12.13 7.44
N PHE A 440 5.57 -12.91 8.52
CA PHE A 440 6.08 -12.44 9.82
C PHE A 440 7.55 -12.03 9.70
N ARG A 441 8.41 -12.90 9.13
CA ARG A 441 9.82 -12.61 8.86
C ARG A 441 9.97 -11.32 8.05
N HIS A 442 9.27 -11.21 6.92
CA HIS A 442 9.30 -10.01 6.08
C HIS A 442 8.93 -8.74 6.86
N ARG A 443 7.89 -8.79 7.70
CA ARG A 443 7.52 -7.65 8.55
C ARG A 443 8.65 -7.23 9.48
N ILE A 444 9.31 -8.17 10.16
CA ILE A 444 10.41 -7.87 11.07
C ILE A 444 11.63 -7.34 10.30
N TYR A 445 11.92 -7.90 9.12
CA TYR A 445 12.97 -7.39 8.24
C TYR A 445 12.70 -5.98 7.74
N ARG A 446 11.46 -5.63 7.40
CA ARG A 446 11.11 -4.22 7.10
C ARG A 446 11.45 -3.29 8.25
N LYS A 447 11.22 -3.72 9.49
CA LYS A 447 11.45 -2.90 10.69
C LYS A 447 12.92 -2.72 11.05
N GLY A 448 13.72 -3.76 10.89
CA GLY A 448 15.13 -3.76 11.35
C GLY A 448 16.17 -3.70 10.23
N LYS A 449 15.77 -3.88 8.96
CA LYS A 449 16.72 -3.90 7.83
C LYS A 449 16.24 -3.07 6.63
N TYR A 450 15.20 -3.47 5.92
CA TYR A 450 14.90 -2.94 4.59
C TYR A 450 14.60 -1.43 4.57
N ILE A 451 13.86 -0.92 5.55
CA ILE A 451 13.59 0.53 5.67
C ILE A 451 14.87 1.29 6.02
N ILE A 452 15.70 0.72 6.89
CA ILE A 452 16.98 1.36 7.27
C ILE A 452 17.90 1.47 6.08
N GLU A 453 18.06 0.39 5.31
CA GLU A 453 18.91 0.38 4.11
C GLU A 453 18.40 1.31 3.01
N ARG A 454 17.09 1.40 2.85
CA ARG A 454 16.50 2.22 1.78
C ARG A 454 16.46 3.72 2.09
N TYR A 455 16.06 4.08 3.31
CA TYR A 455 15.76 5.46 3.68
C TYR A 455 16.75 6.07 4.68
N GLY A 456 17.68 5.30 5.21
CA GLY A 456 18.57 5.75 6.28
C GLY A 456 17.86 6.08 7.60
N LYS A 457 16.57 5.68 7.74
CA LYS A 457 15.73 5.94 8.91
C LYS A 457 15.36 4.63 9.60
N VAL A 458 15.09 4.68 10.91
CA VAL A 458 14.63 3.50 11.63
C VAL A 458 13.25 3.04 11.14
N GLY A 459 13.12 1.76 10.81
CA GLY A 459 11.86 1.15 10.39
C GLY A 459 10.89 0.86 11.54
N CYS A 460 11.38 0.87 12.78
CA CYS A 460 10.60 0.75 14.00
C CYS A 460 10.96 1.90 14.96
N VAL A 461 9.96 2.61 15.45
CA VAL A 461 10.15 3.72 16.41
C VAL A 461 9.99 3.29 17.89
N GLY A 462 9.84 1.99 18.15
CA GLY A 462 9.77 1.46 19.51
C GLY A 462 8.55 1.87 20.35
N CYS A 463 7.47 2.36 19.72
CA CYS A 463 6.30 2.88 20.43
C CYS A 463 5.46 1.83 21.19
N GLY A 464 5.59 0.53 20.85
CA GLY A 464 4.87 -0.56 21.51
C GLY A 464 3.46 -0.87 21.01
N ARG A 465 2.83 -0.03 20.15
CA ARG A 465 1.44 -0.23 19.66
C ARG A 465 1.20 -1.62 19.08
N CYS A 466 2.10 -2.11 18.25
CA CYS A 466 1.92 -3.42 17.61
C CYS A 466 1.93 -4.59 18.60
N ALA A 467 2.72 -4.49 19.67
CA ALA A 467 2.71 -5.48 20.74
C ALA A 467 1.43 -5.40 21.59
N ALA A 468 0.92 -4.18 21.83
CA ALA A 468 -0.34 -3.97 22.54
C ALA A 468 -1.58 -4.43 21.75
N ALA A 469 -1.56 -4.31 20.42
CA ALA A 469 -2.70 -4.67 19.54
C ALA A 469 -2.69 -6.16 19.13
N CYS A 470 -1.65 -6.92 19.44
CA CYS A 470 -1.53 -8.30 18.99
C CYS A 470 -2.15 -9.28 19.97
N LEU A 471 -3.26 -9.90 19.62
CA LEU A 471 -3.94 -10.90 20.44
C LEU A 471 -3.10 -12.17 20.67
N ALA A 472 -2.20 -12.51 19.75
CA ALA A 472 -1.32 -13.68 19.84
C ALA A 472 0.03 -13.36 20.52
N ASP A 473 0.24 -12.13 20.97
CA ASP A 473 1.46 -11.62 21.64
C ASP A 473 2.77 -11.96 20.89
N ILE A 474 2.75 -11.86 19.56
CA ILE A 474 3.92 -12.17 18.71
C ILE A 474 4.46 -10.94 17.96
N ALA A 475 3.75 -9.83 17.98
CA ALA A 475 4.02 -8.73 17.05
C ALA A 475 5.12 -7.76 17.52
N SER A 476 5.74 -7.98 18.68
CA SER A 476 6.82 -7.15 19.16
C SER A 476 8.09 -7.28 18.29
N PRO A 477 8.53 -6.22 17.58
CA PRO A 477 9.81 -6.30 16.89
C PRO A 477 10.99 -6.46 17.85
N LEU A 478 10.91 -5.91 19.05
CA LEU A 478 11.94 -6.01 20.06
C LEU A 478 12.26 -7.46 20.44
N GLU A 479 11.20 -8.25 20.71
CA GLU A 479 11.37 -9.67 21.04
C GLU A 479 12.06 -10.42 19.90
N ALA A 480 11.67 -10.15 18.66
CA ALA A 480 12.29 -10.76 17.49
C ALA A 480 13.76 -10.33 17.37
N PHE A 481 14.06 -9.05 17.54
CA PHE A 481 15.44 -8.55 17.46
C PHE A 481 16.32 -9.15 18.55
N ASN A 482 15.85 -9.23 19.79
CA ASN A 482 16.62 -9.77 20.91
C ASN A 482 16.81 -11.29 20.77
N ALA A 483 15.77 -12.05 20.39
CA ALA A 483 15.89 -13.48 20.15
C ALA A 483 16.89 -13.79 19.02
N ILE A 484 16.86 -13.04 17.93
CA ILE A 484 17.80 -13.18 16.83
C ILE A 484 19.20 -12.72 17.24
N ALA A 485 19.35 -11.71 18.09
CA ALA A 485 20.64 -11.28 18.62
C ALA A 485 21.28 -12.35 19.50
N GLU A 486 20.48 -13.05 20.29
CA GLU A 486 20.94 -14.19 21.09
C GLU A 486 21.42 -15.34 20.20
N SER A 487 20.67 -15.70 19.14
CA SER A 487 21.08 -16.70 18.14
C SER A 487 22.34 -16.28 17.36
N ALA A 488 22.48 -15.00 17.06
CA ALA A 488 23.50 -14.48 16.15
C ALA A 488 24.81 -14.03 16.80
N ARG A 489 24.97 -14.13 18.11
CA ARG A 489 26.26 -13.88 18.79
C ARG A 489 27.44 -14.62 18.16
N MET A 490 27.19 -15.36 17.09
CA MET A 490 28.14 -16.26 16.43
C MET A 490 28.55 -15.93 14.98
N LYS A 491 28.09 -14.87 14.26
CA LYS A 491 28.57 -14.61 12.85
C LYS A 491 28.43 -13.17 12.35
N GLU A 492 29.40 -12.61 11.59
CA GLU A 492 29.51 -11.19 11.14
C GLU A 492 29.75 -10.95 9.62
N ALA A 493 29.33 -9.79 9.06
CA ALA A 493 29.85 -8.76 8.12
C ALA A 493 29.10 -8.34 6.80
N ALA A 494 29.16 -7.05 6.39
CA ALA A 494 28.25 -6.16 5.61
C ALA A 494 28.62 -5.69 4.19
N VAL A 495 27.71 -4.93 3.45
CA VAL A 495 27.97 -3.86 2.41
C VAL A 495 26.71 -3.04 1.92
N ARG A 496 26.86 -1.81 1.33
CA ARG A 496 25.84 -0.73 1.09
C ARG A 496 25.83 -0.12 -0.32
N ILE A 497 24.67 0.45 -0.81
CA ILE A 497 24.50 1.22 -2.09
C ILE A 497 23.42 2.33 -2.04
N ILE A 498 23.56 3.47 -2.80
CA ILE A 498 22.71 4.70 -2.83
C ILE A 498 22.29 5.09 -4.27
N ARG A 499 21.15 5.77 -4.48
CA ARG A 499 20.61 6.26 -5.78
C ARG A 499 19.88 7.61 -5.73
N GLU A 500 19.77 8.32 -6.90
CA GLU A 500 19.24 9.69 -7.11
C GLU A 500 17.82 9.76 -7.71
N ALA A 501 17.13 10.91 -7.58
CA ALA A 501 15.69 11.13 -7.80
C ALA A 501 15.34 12.15 -8.91
N ARG A 502 14.09 12.09 -9.45
CA ARG A 502 13.47 13.05 -10.39
C ARG A 502 12.07 13.47 -9.95
N PRO A 503 11.62 14.72 -10.16
CA PRO A 503 10.30 15.21 -9.74
C PRO A 503 9.24 15.11 -10.85
N GLU A 504 8.02 14.65 -10.52
CA GLU A 504 6.81 14.71 -11.38
C GLU A 504 5.56 15.03 -10.56
N THR A 505 4.71 15.92 -11.09
CA THR A 505 3.53 16.46 -10.41
C THR A 505 2.27 15.61 -10.56
N GLU A 506 2.26 14.59 -11.46
CA GLU A 506 1.09 13.75 -11.78
C GLU A 506 1.37 12.25 -11.66
N LEU A 507 1.91 11.85 -10.53
CA LEU A 507 2.45 10.51 -10.29
C LEU A 507 1.47 9.35 -10.59
N TYR A 508 0.18 9.55 -10.33
CA TYR A 508 -0.86 8.53 -10.50
C TYR A 508 -1.80 8.77 -11.69
N ALA A 509 -1.67 9.90 -12.39
CA ALA A 509 -2.52 10.22 -13.53
C ALA A 509 -2.08 9.45 -14.78
N PRO A 510 -2.94 8.61 -15.38
CA PRO A 510 -2.60 7.89 -16.60
C PRO A 510 -2.71 8.81 -17.84
N ARG A 511 -1.80 8.63 -18.79
CA ARG A 511 -1.84 9.25 -20.10
C ARG A 511 -2.83 8.49 -20.98
N PRO A 512 -3.78 9.16 -21.67
CA PRO A 512 -4.73 8.47 -22.54
C PRO A 512 -4.04 7.88 -23.78
N ALA A 513 -4.35 6.62 -24.08
CA ALA A 513 -3.86 5.90 -25.24
C ALA A 513 -5.02 5.26 -26.01
N GLU A 514 -5.01 5.35 -27.32
CA GLU A 514 -6.00 4.78 -28.21
C GLU A 514 -5.58 3.39 -28.68
N LEU A 515 -6.48 2.44 -28.61
CA LEU A 515 -6.33 1.10 -29.18
C LEU A 515 -6.39 1.15 -30.70
N VAL A 516 -5.25 0.91 -31.35
CA VAL A 516 -5.13 1.00 -32.82
C VAL A 516 -5.42 -0.32 -33.49
N LYS A 517 -4.98 -1.44 -32.86
CA LYS A 517 -5.08 -2.77 -33.43
C LYS A 517 -5.13 -3.83 -32.35
N VAL A 518 -5.84 -4.93 -32.62
CA VAL A 518 -5.86 -6.14 -31.79
C VAL A 518 -5.60 -7.34 -32.69
N ASP A 519 -4.62 -8.17 -32.32
CA ASP A 519 -4.33 -9.45 -32.98
C ASP A 519 -4.52 -10.59 -31.96
N GLU A 520 -5.26 -11.62 -32.33
CA GLU A 520 -5.43 -12.81 -31.49
C GLU A 520 -4.25 -13.75 -31.69
N LEU A 521 -3.64 -14.19 -30.56
CA LEU A 521 -2.58 -15.19 -30.57
C LEU A 521 -3.12 -16.58 -30.25
N THR A 522 -3.96 -16.67 -29.24
CA THR A 522 -4.70 -17.86 -28.82
C THR A 522 -6.06 -17.39 -28.24
N PRO A 523 -6.98 -18.29 -27.87
CA PRO A 523 -8.23 -17.88 -27.24
C PRO A 523 -8.07 -17.08 -25.92
N ARG A 524 -6.88 -17.14 -25.31
CA ARG A 524 -6.59 -16.47 -24.03
C ARG A 524 -5.59 -15.32 -24.14
N GLU A 525 -4.84 -15.23 -25.20
CA GLU A 525 -3.78 -14.25 -25.39
C GLU A 525 -4.04 -13.41 -26.65
N ARG A 526 -3.95 -12.08 -26.51
CA ARG A 526 -4.06 -11.10 -27.59
C ARG A 526 -2.91 -10.10 -27.54
N VAL A 527 -2.56 -9.54 -28.69
CA VAL A 527 -1.67 -8.38 -28.80
C VAL A 527 -2.52 -7.13 -29.06
N PHE A 528 -2.35 -6.16 -28.21
CA PHE A 528 -3.00 -4.86 -28.33
C PHE A 528 -1.96 -3.82 -28.73
N GLU A 529 -2.22 -3.09 -29.78
CA GLU A 529 -1.38 -1.98 -30.22
C GLU A 529 -2.01 -0.67 -29.83
N PHE A 530 -1.28 0.13 -29.06
CA PHE A 530 -1.73 1.42 -28.53
C PHE A 530 -0.91 2.57 -29.07
N ARG A 531 -1.56 3.74 -29.21
CA ARG A 531 -0.91 5.02 -29.53
C ARG A 531 -1.33 6.05 -28.47
N LEU A 532 -0.35 6.75 -27.90
CA LEU A 532 -0.64 7.83 -26.96
C LEU A 532 -1.34 8.99 -27.66
N LYS A 533 -2.39 9.55 -27.06
CA LYS A 533 -3.19 10.65 -27.64
C LYS A 533 -2.42 11.97 -27.75
N ASP A 534 -1.36 12.16 -26.97
CA ASP A 534 -0.46 13.31 -27.03
C ASP A 534 0.53 13.25 -28.20
N GLY A 535 0.47 12.19 -29.02
CA GLY A 535 1.34 11.97 -30.18
C GLY A 535 2.80 11.67 -29.86
N LYS A 536 3.18 11.60 -28.59
CA LYS A 536 4.55 11.33 -28.17
C LYS A 536 4.84 9.82 -28.18
N SER A 537 6.11 9.46 -28.38
CA SER A 537 6.59 8.11 -28.15
C SER A 537 6.44 7.73 -26.68
N LEU A 538 6.22 6.44 -26.39
CA LEU A 538 6.23 5.92 -25.03
C LEU A 538 7.62 6.07 -24.37
N GLY A 539 8.70 6.04 -25.15
CA GLY A 539 10.08 6.24 -24.66
C GLY A 539 10.60 5.11 -23.81
N HIS A 540 10.12 3.89 -24.01
CA HIS A 540 10.49 2.73 -23.22
C HIS A 540 11.81 2.07 -23.66
N ARG A 541 12.36 1.23 -22.76
CA ARG A 541 13.45 0.26 -23.05
C ARG A 541 12.86 -1.16 -23.07
N PRO A 542 13.43 -2.10 -23.86
CA PRO A 542 13.03 -3.50 -23.78
C PRO A 542 13.08 -4.05 -22.35
N GLY A 543 12.05 -4.80 -21.94
CA GLY A 543 11.93 -5.36 -20.58
C GLY A 543 11.23 -4.45 -19.56
N GLN A 544 10.90 -3.22 -19.93
CA GLN A 544 10.04 -2.35 -19.10
C GLN A 544 8.56 -2.72 -19.23
N PHE A 545 7.74 -2.20 -18.33
CA PHE A 545 6.30 -2.40 -18.28
C PHE A 545 5.55 -1.07 -18.11
N VAL A 546 4.25 -1.11 -18.31
CA VAL A 546 3.31 -0.02 -18.03
C VAL A 546 2.20 -0.50 -17.09
N GLU A 547 1.65 0.39 -16.29
CA GLU A 547 0.35 0.19 -15.66
C GLU A 547 -0.72 0.59 -16.68
N VAL A 548 -1.55 -0.37 -17.08
CA VAL A 548 -2.68 -0.15 -17.98
C VAL A 548 -3.93 0.06 -17.16
N SER A 549 -4.53 1.22 -17.30
CA SER A 549 -5.78 1.60 -16.63
C SER A 549 -6.96 1.38 -17.55
N VAL A 550 -7.94 0.60 -17.11
CA VAL A 550 -9.29 0.58 -17.68
C VAL A 550 -10.19 1.31 -16.70
N ALA A 551 -10.73 2.45 -17.13
CA ALA A 551 -11.52 3.32 -16.28
C ALA A 551 -12.69 2.56 -15.64
N GLY A 552 -12.82 2.66 -14.32
CA GLY A 552 -13.85 1.98 -13.56
C GLY A 552 -13.62 0.48 -13.28
N ILE A 553 -12.46 -0.07 -13.66
CA ILE A 553 -12.12 -1.48 -13.44
C ILE A 553 -10.79 -1.61 -12.68
N GLY A 554 -9.84 -0.69 -12.91
CA GLY A 554 -8.57 -0.68 -12.22
C GLY A 554 -7.35 -0.61 -13.13
N GLU A 555 -6.17 -0.89 -12.55
CA GLU A 555 -4.89 -0.94 -13.23
C GLU A 555 -4.25 -2.32 -13.13
N ALA A 556 -3.47 -2.66 -14.16
CA ALA A 556 -2.64 -3.86 -14.15
C ALA A 556 -1.26 -3.59 -14.79
N PRO A 557 -0.17 -4.14 -14.20
CA PRO A 557 1.16 -4.09 -14.79
C PRO A 557 1.24 -5.01 -16.00
N ILE A 558 1.57 -4.46 -17.16
CA ILE A 558 1.71 -5.20 -18.42
C ILE A 558 3.05 -4.90 -19.05
N SER A 559 3.83 -5.95 -19.34
CA SER A 559 5.11 -5.82 -20.02
C SER A 559 4.95 -5.28 -21.45
N ILE A 560 5.83 -4.37 -21.85
CA ILE A 560 5.85 -3.84 -23.21
C ILE A 560 6.50 -4.91 -24.12
N SER A 561 5.78 -5.36 -25.13
CA SER A 561 6.22 -6.46 -25.99
C SER A 561 6.73 -6.02 -27.39
N SER A 562 6.68 -4.72 -27.71
CA SER A 562 7.31 -4.16 -28.91
C SER A 562 8.66 -3.53 -28.64
N SER A 563 9.54 -3.47 -29.64
CA SER A 563 10.81 -2.75 -29.55
C SER A 563 10.61 -1.23 -29.59
N PRO A 564 11.39 -0.45 -28.82
CA PRO A 564 11.41 1.03 -28.89
C PRO A 564 11.94 1.57 -30.21
N THR A 565 12.54 0.72 -31.07
CA THR A 565 13.00 1.08 -32.42
C THR A 565 11.87 1.24 -33.42
N ARG A 566 10.64 0.88 -33.04
CA ARG A 566 9.43 0.94 -33.89
C ARG A 566 8.58 2.14 -33.46
N ASP A 567 8.54 3.18 -34.29
CA ASP A 567 7.94 4.46 -33.97
C ASP A 567 6.41 4.46 -33.94
N GLY A 568 5.84 5.33 -33.11
CA GLY A 568 4.47 5.85 -33.13
C GLY A 568 3.42 5.04 -32.39
N ALA A 569 3.61 3.73 -32.20
CA ALA A 569 2.71 2.88 -31.42
C ALA A 569 3.52 1.83 -30.64
N PHE A 570 2.98 1.34 -29.54
CA PHE A 570 3.60 0.27 -28.75
C PHE A 570 2.64 -0.90 -28.57
N GLN A 571 3.17 -2.08 -28.40
CA GLN A 571 2.37 -3.30 -28.30
C GLN A 571 2.46 -3.91 -26.90
N LEU A 572 1.32 -4.35 -26.41
CA LEU A 572 1.16 -5.09 -25.17
C LEU A 572 0.56 -6.46 -25.49
N ALA A 573 1.27 -7.53 -25.15
CA ALA A 573 0.71 -8.88 -25.22
C ALA A 573 0.08 -9.23 -23.88
N ILE A 574 -1.20 -9.59 -23.87
CA ILE A 574 -2.02 -9.70 -22.67
C ILE A 574 -2.73 -11.04 -22.63
N ARG A 575 -2.55 -11.77 -21.51
CA ARG A 575 -3.34 -12.96 -21.17
C ARG A 575 -4.60 -12.57 -20.43
N LYS A 576 -5.73 -13.13 -20.81
CA LYS A 576 -7.03 -12.99 -20.17
C LYS A 576 -7.09 -13.78 -18.87
N ILE A 577 -6.94 -13.08 -17.70
CA ILE A 577 -6.81 -13.78 -16.41
C ILE A 577 -7.48 -13.07 -15.21
N GLY A 578 -7.57 -11.75 -15.19
CA GLY A 578 -8.12 -10.95 -14.08
C GLY A 578 -9.06 -9.86 -14.61
N ASN A 579 -9.69 -9.09 -13.71
CA ASN A 579 -10.71 -8.11 -14.08
C ASN A 579 -10.24 -7.13 -15.18
N VAL A 580 -9.08 -6.51 -14.98
CA VAL A 580 -8.52 -5.54 -15.94
C VAL A 580 -8.22 -6.21 -17.28
N THR A 581 -7.57 -7.38 -17.28
CA THR A 581 -7.23 -8.08 -18.53
C THR A 581 -8.46 -8.68 -19.22
N ASN A 582 -9.49 -9.09 -18.47
CA ASN A 582 -10.78 -9.50 -19.03
C ASN A 582 -11.45 -8.33 -19.75
N ALA A 583 -11.47 -7.14 -19.14
CA ALA A 583 -12.03 -5.94 -19.73
C ALA A 583 -11.24 -5.50 -20.97
N LEU A 584 -9.90 -5.52 -20.93
CA LEU A 584 -9.08 -5.23 -22.11
C LEU A 584 -9.42 -6.13 -23.30
N HIS A 585 -9.70 -7.41 -23.05
CA HIS A 585 -10.10 -8.37 -24.09
C HIS A 585 -11.49 -8.12 -24.71
N THR A 586 -12.31 -7.23 -24.12
CA THR A 586 -13.59 -6.80 -24.71
C THR A 586 -13.49 -5.51 -25.51
N LEU A 587 -12.32 -4.83 -25.46
CA LEU A 587 -12.14 -3.56 -26.16
C LEU A 587 -12.02 -3.75 -27.67
N GLU A 588 -12.58 -2.80 -28.41
CA GLU A 588 -12.48 -2.71 -29.85
C GLU A 588 -11.55 -1.56 -30.27
N LYS A 589 -11.11 -1.58 -31.53
CA LYS A 589 -10.32 -0.50 -32.12
C LYS A 589 -10.98 0.87 -31.89
N GLY A 590 -10.18 1.86 -31.46
CA GLY A 590 -10.65 3.19 -31.10
C GLY A 590 -10.92 3.38 -29.60
N ALA A 591 -10.99 2.29 -28.81
CA ALA A 591 -11.15 2.39 -27.37
C ALA A 591 -9.97 3.12 -26.72
N ILE A 592 -10.26 3.89 -25.67
CA ILE A 592 -9.26 4.64 -24.92
C ILE A 592 -8.98 3.94 -23.60
N VAL A 593 -7.70 3.76 -23.30
CA VAL A 593 -7.19 3.29 -22.02
C VAL A 593 -6.22 4.30 -21.42
N GLY A 594 -5.98 4.22 -20.14
CA GLY A 594 -4.95 5.01 -19.48
C GLY A 594 -3.62 4.25 -19.41
N ILE A 595 -2.49 4.94 -19.63
CA ILE A 595 -1.15 4.37 -19.57
C ILE A 595 -0.29 5.17 -18.59
N ARG A 596 0.21 4.52 -17.54
CA ARG A 596 1.26 5.07 -16.68
C ARG A 596 2.58 4.34 -16.90
N GLY A 597 3.67 5.05 -16.87
CA GLY A 597 5.01 4.53 -17.13
C GLY A 597 5.65 5.13 -18.40
N PRO A 598 6.72 4.52 -18.96
CA PRO A 598 7.22 3.17 -18.64
C PRO A 598 7.87 3.07 -17.26
N PHE A 599 7.76 1.92 -16.63
CA PHE A 599 8.31 1.61 -15.31
C PHE A 599 9.34 0.48 -15.38
N GLY A 600 10.18 0.40 -14.33
CA GLY A 600 11.23 -0.59 -14.23
C GLY A 600 12.51 -0.20 -14.98
N ASN A 601 13.58 -1.02 -14.80
CA ASN A 601 14.92 -0.74 -15.33
C ASN A 601 15.15 -1.20 -16.79
N GLY A 602 14.38 -2.18 -17.28
CA GLY A 602 14.59 -2.80 -18.60
C GLY A 602 15.84 -3.67 -18.69
N PHE A 603 16.04 -4.35 -19.84
CA PHE A 603 17.25 -5.12 -20.10
C PHE A 603 18.46 -4.20 -20.22
N PRO A 604 19.66 -4.61 -19.73
CA PRO A 604 20.88 -3.80 -19.74
C PRO A 604 21.55 -3.86 -21.14
N LEU A 605 21.00 -3.11 -22.09
CA LEU A 605 21.41 -3.13 -23.50
C LEU A 605 22.90 -2.88 -23.68
N GLU A 606 23.45 -1.96 -22.90
CA GLU A 606 24.86 -1.58 -22.90
C GLU A 606 25.80 -2.76 -22.53
N THR A 607 25.29 -3.71 -21.73
CA THR A 607 26.03 -4.91 -21.33
C THR A 607 25.86 -6.04 -22.35
N LEU A 608 24.74 -6.04 -23.09
CA LEU A 608 24.43 -7.06 -24.10
C LEU A 608 25.12 -6.79 -25.43
N GLU A 609 25.40 -5.54 -25.78
CA GLU A 609 26.08 -5.16 -27.03
C GLU A 609 27.49 -5.78 -27.09
N GLY A 610 27.86 -6.32 -28.27
CA GLY A 610 29.14 -7.01 -28.51
C GLY A 610 29.19 -8.43 -27.96
N LYS A 611 28.16 -8.92 -27.25
CA LYS A 611 28.10 -10.24 -26.65
C LYS A 611 27.32 -11.23 -27.51
N ASP A 612 27.61 -12.52 -27.32
CA ASP A 612 26.74 -13.60 -27.76
C ASP A 612 25.51 -13.67 -26.83
N ILE A 613 24.33 -13.81 -27.40
CA ILE A 613 23.07 -13.73 -26.65
C ILE A 613 22.34 -15.08 -26.68
N LEU A 614 22.08 -15.63 -25.50
CA LEU A 614 21.23 -16.78 -25.30
C LEU A 614 19.88 -16.33 -24.70
N LEU A 615 18.84 -16.38 -25.51
CA LEU A 615 17.47 -16.01 -25.12
C LEU A 615 16.71 -17.27 -24.72
N VAL A 616 16.13 -17.30 -23.52
CA VAL A 616 15.35 -18.43 -22.99
C VAL A 616 13.99 -17.96 -22.53
N ALA A 617 12.92 -18.34 -23.25
CA ALA A 617 11.57 -17.95 -22.88
C ALA A 617 10.64 -19.16 -22.67
N GLY A 618 9.90 -19.15 -21.55
CA GLY A 618 8.85 -20.13 -21.24
C GLY A 618 7.46 -19.49 -21.25
N GLY A 619 6.56 -19.98 -22.12
CA GLY A 619 5.19 -19.52 -22.20
C GLY A 619 5.07 -18.01 -22.41
N ILE A 620 4.32 -17.32 -21.52
CA ILE A 620 4.13 -15.85 -21.61
C ILE A 620 5.40 -15.04 -21.29
N GLY A 621 6.47 -15.66 -20.82
CA GLY A 621 7.78 -15.01 -20.73
C GLY A 621 8.30 -14.49 -22.07
N LEU A 622 7.72 -14.97 -23.17
CA LEU A 622 7.99 -14.41 -24.50
C LEU A 622 7.45 -12.96 -24.64
N PHE A 623 6.46 -12.52 -23.87
CA PHE A 623 5.88 -11.18 -23.99
C PHE A 623 6.92 -10.08 -23.76
N PRO A 624 7.59 -9.97 -22.60
CA PRO A 624 8.65 -8.99 -22.41
C PRO A 624 9.91 -9.28 -23.24
N LEU A 625 10.24 -10.56 -23.46
CA LEU A 625 11.43 -10.93 -24.23
C LEU A 625 11.31 -10.55 -25.71
N ARG A 626 10.11 -10.58 -26.30
CA ARG A 626 9.86 -10.20 -27.68
C ARG A 626 10.35 -8.79 -28.01
N SER A 627 10.18 -7.85 -27.08
CA SER A 627 10.71 -6.48 -27.23
C SER A 627 12.23 -6.48 -27.42
N LEU A 628 12.96 -7.31 -26.67
CA LEU A 628 14.41 -7.46 -26.81
C LEU A 628 14.80 -8.19 -28.11
N VAL A 629 14.07 -9.24 -28.47
CA VAL A 629 14.30 -9.97 -29.75
C VAL A 629 14.20 -9.01 -30.93
N GLN A 630 13.13 -8.23 -30.99
CA GLN A 630 12.92 -7.23 -32.04
C GLN A 630 14.03 -6.17 -32.03
N TYR A 631 14.42 -5.67 -30.87
CA TYR A 631 15.53 -4.71 -30.71
C TYR A 631 16.86 -5.27 -31.24
N ILE A 632 17.18 -6.53 -30.90
CA ILE A 632 18.40 -7.22 -31.37
C ILE A 632 18.37 -7.37 -32.90
N LEU A 633 17.22 -7.74 -33.46
CA LEU A 633 17.08 -7.90 -34.93
C LEU A 633 17.18 -6.55 -35.66
N ASP A 634 16.58 -5.50 -35.13
CA ASP A 634 16.63 -4.16 -35.71
C ASP A 634 18.05 -3.55 -35.61
N ARG A 635 18.89 -4.06 -34.73
CA ARG A 635 20.32 -3.63 -34.52
C ARG A 635 21.29 -4.80 -34.57
N ARG A 636 21.07 -5.73 -35.48
CA ARG A 636 21.73 -7.05 -35.52
C ARG A 636 23.26 -6.99 -35.48
N SER A 637 23.87 -6.01 -36.14
CA SER A 637 25.32 -5.80 -36.19
C SER A 637 25.95 -5.43 -34.84
N SER A 638 25.17 -5.00 -33.89
CA SER A 638 25.65 -4.66 -32.54
C SER A 638 25.77 -5.86 -31.61
N PHE A 639 25.36 -7.07 -32.05
CA PHE A 639 25.36 -8.27 -31.22
C PHE A 639 26.15 -9.39 -31.86
N GLY A 640 26.76 -10.27 -31.05
CA GLY A 640 27.39 -11.49 -31.48
C GLY A 640 26.39 -12.55 -31.96
N ARG A 641 26.71 -13.81 -31.73
CA ARG A 641 25.82 -14.94 -32.04
C ARG A 641 24.51 -14.83 -31.20
N VAL A 642 23.39 -15.11 -31.84
CA VAL A 642 22.07 -15.08 -31.16
C VAL A 642 21.45 -16.47 -31.19
N VAL A 643 21.19 -17.02 -30.00
CA VAL A 643 20.52 -18.32 -29.83
C VAL A 643 19.22 -18.09 -29.09
N MET A 644 18.13 -18.67 -29.58
CA MET A 644 16.81 -18.54 -28.99
C MET A 644 16.20 -19.90 -28.66
N LEU A 645 15.89 -20.09 -27.36
CA LEU A 645 15.25 -21.30 -26.83
C LEU A 645 13.83 -20.93 -26.37
N LEU A 646 12.82 -21.58 -26.93
CA LEU A 646 11.43 -21.38 -26.58
C LEU A 646 10.79 -22.67 -26.06
N GLY A 647 10.01 -22.55 -24.98
CA GLY A 647 9.20 -23.61 -24.41
C GLY A 647 7.74 -23.21 -24.29
N ALA A 648 6.85 -24.11 -24.70
CA ALA A 648 5.42 -23.98 -24.45
C ALA A 648 4.87 -25.28 -23.83
N ARG A 649 3.73 -25.24 -23.15
CA ARG A 649 3.14 -26.47 -22.57
C ARG A 649 2.61 -27.42 -23.63
N SER A 650 2.04 -26.87 -24.69
CA SER A 650 1.48 -27.62 -25.81
C SER A 650 1.58 -26.83 -27.12
N PRO A 651 1.40 -27.46 -28.29
CA PRO A 651 1.38 -26.76 -29.56
C PRO A 651 0.34 -25.63 -29.65
N ALA A 652 -0.81 -25.81 -29.00
CA ALA A 652 -1.91 -24.83 -28.97
C ALA A 652 -1.58 -23.58 -28.11
N GLU A 653 -0.61 -23.66 -27.19
CA GLU A 653 -0.19 -22.55 -26.32
C GLU A 653 1.05 -21.81 -26.87
N ARG A 654 1.48 -22.11 -28.08
CA ARG A 654 2.57 -21.39 -28.77
C ARG A 654 2.10 -19.99 -29.16
N LEU A 655 2.91 -19.00 -28.89
CA LEU A 655 2.60 -17.59 -29.09
C LEU A 655 3.32 -17.04 -30.32
N PHE A 656 2.75 -16.03 -30.99
CA PHE A 656 3.36 -15.33 -32.12
C PHE A 656 3.80 -16.26 -33.27
N LEU A 657 2.99 -17.21 -33.67
CA LEU A 657 3.32 -18.25 -34.65
C LEU A 657 3.95 -17.71 -35.95
N GLY A 658 3.49 -16.56 -36.44
CA GLY A 658 4.08 -15.91 -37.61
C GLY A 658 5.52 -15.44 -37.39
N GLU A 659 5.81 -14.87 -36.21
CA GLU A 659 7.18 -14.45 -35.84
C GLU A 659 8.08 -15.67 -35.57
N LEU A 660 7.57 -16.69 -34.89
CA LEU A 660 8.32 -17.93 -34.67
C LEU A 660 8.75 -18.57 -36.00
N ALA A 661 7.84 -18.61 -36.98
CA ALA A 661 8.15 -19.12 -38.32
C ALA A 661 9.17 -18.24 -39.06
N ALA A 662 9.15 -16.92 -38.84
CA ALA A 662 10.13 -16.01 -39.41
C ALA A 662 11.51 -16.17 -38.72
N TRP A 663 11.55 -16.24 -37.38
CA TRP A 663 12.77 -16.40 -36.61
C TRP A 663 13.45 -17.77 -36.89
N SER A 664 12.66 -18.83 -37.00
CA SER A 664 13.20 -20.15 -37.30
C SER A 664 13.84 -20.25 -38.71
N LYS A 665 13.50 -19.37 -39.63
CA LYS A 665 14.08 -19.28 -40.98
C LYS A 665 15.17 -18.22 -41.10
N ASN A 666 15.34 -17.39 -40.08
CA ASN A 666 16.35 -16.33 -40.11
C ASN A 666 17.74 -16.91 -39.86
N PRO A 667 18.69 -16.82 -40.82
CA PRO A 667 20.03 -17.40 -40.68
C PRO A 667 20.87 -16.71 -39.60
N GLU A 668 20.45 -15.56 -39.10
CA GLU A 668 21.12 -14.79 -38.04
C GLU A 668 20.72 -15.21 -36.62
N ILE A 669 19.74 -16.14 -36.49
CA ILE A 669 19.26 -16.67 -35.20
C ILE A 669 19.33 -18.18 -35.22
N GLU A 670 20.00 -18.76 -34.24
CA GLU A 670 19.86 -20.20 -33.96
C GLU A 670 18.60 -20.42 -33.13
N PHE A 671 17.57 -20.95 -33.76
CA PHE A 671 16.26 -21.10 -33.15
C PHE A 671 15.97 -22.56 -32.76
N TYR A 672 15.56 -22.73 -31.49
CA TYR A 672 15.15 -24.03 -30.95
C TYR A 672 13.82 -23.86 -30.20
N GLU A 673 12.90 -24.79 -30.47
CA GLU A 673 11.57 -24.79 -29.83
C GLU A 673 11.26 -26.19 -29.29
N THR A 674 10.54 -26.24 -28.16
CA THR A 674 10.01 -27.46 -27.55
C THR A 674 8.63 -27.19 -26.95
N VAL A 675 7.83 -28.27 -26.85
CA VAL A 675 6.60 -28.27 -26.03
C VAL A 675 6.71 -29.35 -24.97
N ASP A 676 6.12 -29.11 -23.78
CA ASP A 676 6.17 -30.10 -22.70
C ASP A 676 5.48 -31.41 -23.15
N LYS A 677 4.33 -31.26 -23.87
CA LYS A 677 3.57 -32.36 -24.44
C LYS A 677 3.05 -31.99 -25.83
N GLY A 678 3.42 -32.79 -26.84
CA GLY A 678 2.90 -32.68 -28.20
C GLY A 678 1.49 -33.21 -28.37
N ASP A 679 0.87 -32.89 -29.49
CA ASP A 679 -0.35 -33.52 -30.00
C ASP A 679 -0.04 -34.32 -31.29
N GLU A 680 -1.03 -34.99 -31.84
CA GLU A 680 -0.85 -35.85 -33.06
C GLU A 680 -0.28 -35.10 -34.29
N ARG A 681 -0.38 -33.77 -34.30
CA ARG A 681 0.10 -32.91 -35.40
C ARG A 681 1.49 -32.34 -35.12
N TRP A 682 1.97 -32.45 -33.87
CA TRP A 682 3.26 -31.90 -33.49
C TRP A 682 4.43 -32.77 -34.01
N LYS A 683 5.27 -32.17 -34.85
CA LYS A 683 6.48 -32.80 -35.38
C LYS A 683 7.76 -32.23 -34.77
N GLY A 684 7.65 -31.31 -33.85
CA GLY A 684 8.76 -30.67 -33.16
C GLY A 684 9.29 -31.52 -31.98
N ARG A 685 10.07 -30.87 -31.15
CA ARG A 685 10.63 -31.50 -29.94
C ARG A 685 9.62 -31.53 -28.80
N GLU A 686 9.67 -32.59 -28.02
CA GLU A 686 8.94 -32.71 -26.76
C GLU A 686 9.88 -32.70 -25.57
N GLY A 687 9.43 -32.13 -24.46
CA GLY A 687 10.13 -32.01 -23.21
C GLY A 687 10.26 -30.55 -22.76
N VAL A 688 10.58 -30.38 -21.50
CA VAL A 688 10.72 -29.06 -20.87
C VAL A 688 11.91 -28.28 -21.47
N ILE A 689 11.85 -26.96 -21.42
CA ILE A 689 12.81 -26.05 -22.07
C ILE A 689 14.28 -26.33 -21.71
N THR A 690 14.54 -26.82 -20.49
CA THR A 690 15.90 -27.19 -20.05
C THR A 690 16.55 -28.28 -20.90
N THR A 691 15.77 -29.11 -21.57
CA THR A 691 16.30 -30.16 -22.49
C THR A 691 16.97 -29.59 -23.74
N LEU A 692 16.75 -28.30 -24.03
CA LEU A 692 17.38 -27.59 -25.14
C LEU A 692 18.77 -27.04 -24.78
N ILE A 693 19.01 -26.65 -23.51
CA ILE A 693 20.25 -25.99 -23.09
C ILE A 693 21.50 -26.87 -23.31
N PRO A 694 21.53 -28.18 -23.02
CA PRO A 694 22.67 -29.04 -23.31
C PRO A 694 23.04 -29.08 -24.78
N LYS A 695 22.08 -28.88 -25.70
CA LYS A 695 22.25 -28.96 -27.15
C LYS A 695 22.93 -27.75 -27.78
N VAL A 696 22.99 -26.64 -27.04
CA VAL A 696 23.58 -25.38 -27.50
C VAL A 696 25.01 -25.29 -26.96
N GLN A 697 25.97 -25.07 -27.86
CA GLN A 697 27.32 -24.71 -27.44
C GLN A 697 27.39 -23.22 -27.17
N ILE A 698 27.92 -22.83 -26.03
CA ILE A 698 28.10 -21.43 -25.62
C ILE A 698 29.55 -21.21 -25.16
N ASP A 699 30.08 -20.02 -25.42
CA ASP A 699 31.31 -19.53 -24.81
C ASP A 699 30.94 -18.81 -23.51
N PRO A 700 31.25 -19.35 -22.32
CA PRO A 700 30.83 -18.78 -21.05
C PRO A 700 31.41 -17.38 -20.75
N LYS A 701 32.50 -17.00 -21.44
CA LYS A 701 33.12 -15.68 -21.29
C LYS A 701 32.47 -14.61 -22.15
N LYS A 702 31.84 -15.02 -23.26
CA LYS A 702 31.23 -14.10 -24.23
C LYS A 702 29.70 -14.07 -24.19
N THR A 703 29.08 -15.14 -23.68
CA THR A 703 27.63 -15.32 -23.74
C THR A 703 26.93 -14.65 -22.55
N MET A 704 25.89 -13.88 -22.86
CA MET A 704 24.91 -13.39 -21.90
C MET A 704 23.60 -14.14 -22.08
N ALA A 705 23.11 -14.80 -21.03
CA ALA A 705 21.83 -15.50 -21.05
C ALA A 705 20.71 -14.61 -20.49
N VAL A 706 19.64 -14.42 -21.24
CA VAL A 706 18.44 -13.71 -20.81
C VAL A 706 17.31 -14.69 -20.68
N VAL A 707 16.81 -14.89 -19.46
CA VAL A 707 15.83 -15.92 -19.12
C VAL A 707 14.55 -15.26 -18.63
N VAL A 708 13.42 -15.58 -19.27
CA VAL A 708 12.11 -15.03 -18.92
C VAL A 708 11.05 -16.13 -18.94
N GLY A 709 10.34 -16.30 -17.84
CA GLY A 709 9.31 -17.33 -17.73
C GLY A 709 8.80 -17.49 -16.30
N PRO A 710 8.05 -18.54 -16.02
CA PRO A 710 7.52 -18.79 -14.69
C PRO A 710 8.63 -19.09 -13.67
N PRO A 711 8.46 -18.74 -12.38
CA PRO A 711 9.48 -18.87 -11.33
C PRO A 711 10.10 -20.27 -11.23
N ILE A 712 9.28 -21.29 -11.37
CA ILE A 712 9.76 -22.68 -11.34
C ILE A 712 10.80 -22.97 -12.45
N MET A 713 10.64 -22.38 -13.63
CA MET A 713 11.56 -22.56 -14.75
C MET A 713 12.95 -22.00 -14.43
N TYR A 714 13.04 -20.88 -13.73
CA TYR A 714 14.33 -20.25 -13.39
C TYR A 714 15.26 -21.20 -12.66
N ARG A 715 14.76 -21.92 -11.66
CA ARG A 715 15.56 -22.85 -10.85
C ARG A 715 16.26 -23.89 -11.72
N PHE A 716 15.55 -24.49 -12.65
CA PHE A 716 16.08 -25.54 -13.52
C PHE A 716 16.97 -24.98 -14.63
N VAL A 717 16.59 -23.85 -15.23
CA VAL A 717 17.41 -23.20 -16.29
C VAL A 717 18.73 -22.72 -15.70
N ILE A 718 18.74 -22.12 -14.50
CA ILE A 718 19.96 -21.69 -13.82
C ILE A 718 20.91 -22.90 -13.61
N VAL A 719 20.39 -24.04 -13.15
CA VAL A 719 21.21 -25.25 -12.96
C VAL A 719 21.86 -25.69 -14.26
N GLU A 720 21.14 -25.71 -15.38
CA GLU A 720 21.68 -26.10 -16.68
C GLU A 720 22.71 -25.07 -17.22
N LEU A 721 22.48 -23.78 -17.02
CA LEU A 721 23.43 -22.73 -17.41
C LEU A 721 24.71 -22.79 -16.56
N LYS A 722 24.58 -23.08 -15.25
CA LYS A 722 25.77 -23.29 -14.39
C LYS A 722 26.59 -24.52 -14.76
N LYS A 723 25.99 -25.59 -15.29
CA LYS A 723 26.73 -26.75 -15.87
C LYS A 723 27.53 -26.35 -17.10
N LYS A 724 27.24 -25.22 -17.74
CA LYS A 724 27.98 -24.64 -18.85
C LYS A 724 28.94 -23.52 -18.42
N ASP A 725 29.24 -23.43 -17.12
CA ASP A 725 30.19 -22.50 -16.52
C ASP A 725 29.81 -21.00 -16.71
N LEU A 726 28.54 -20.66 -17.01
CA LEU A 726 28.13 -19.26 -17.06
C LEU A 726 28.28 -18.61 -15.68
N ALA A 727 28.94 -17.46 -15.66
CA ALA A 727 29.02 -16.62 -14.44
C ALA A 727 27.64 -16.06 -14.05
N ASP A 728 27.42 -15.80 -12.77
CA ASP A 728 26.14 -15.28 -12.27
C ASP A 728 25.82 -13.87 -12.83
N GLU A 729 26.82 -13.08 -13.15
CA GLU A 729 26.73 -11.77 -13.81
C GLU A 729 26.28 -11.90 -15.27
N HIS A 730 26.47 -13.05 -15.89
CA HIS A 730 26.12 -13.35 -17.29
C HIS A 730 24.70 -13.94 -17.42
N ILE A 731 23.99 -14.20 -16.33
CA ILE A 731 22.63 -14.73 -16.34
C ILE A 731 21.67 -13.62 -15.89
N ILE A 732 20.83 -13.17 -16.78
CA ILE A 732 19.82 -12.09 -16.58
C ILE A 732 18.44 -12.73 -16.48
N LEU A 733 17.69 -12.34 -15.47
CA LEU A 733 16.34 -12.86 -15.18
C LEU A 733 15.36 -11.68 -15.13
N SER A 734 14.15 -11.86 -15.64
CA SER A 734 13.07 -10.88 -15.52
C SER A 734 12.00 -11.42 -14.57
N LEU A 735 11.89 -10.80 -13.39
CA LEU A 735 11.04 -11.28 -12.31
C LEU A 735 9.60 -10.76 -12.44
N GLU A 736 8.65 -11.61 -12.08
CA GLU A 736 7.25 -11.24 -11.89
C GLU A 736 6.98 -10.96 -10.39
N ARG A 737 6.25 -9.88 -10.09
CA ARG A 737 5.73 -9.54 -8.75
C ARG A 737 4.41 -8.80 -8.86
N ARG A 738 3.61 -8.84 -7.80
CA ARG A 738 2.42 -7.98 -7.70
C ARG A 738 2.88 -6.52 -7.69
N MET A 739 2.41 -5.72 -8.63
CA MET A 739 2.70 -4.29 -8.73
C MET A 739 1.38 -3.53 -8.76
N LYS A 740 1.31 -2.39 -8.04
CA LYS A 740 0.11 -1.58 -7.90
C LYS A 740 0.39 -0.09 -8.11
N CYS A 741 1.51 0.42 -7.64
CA CYS A 741 1.83 1.84 -7.79
C CYS A 741 2.82 2.14 -8.92
N GLY A 742 3.67 1.19 -9.32
CA GLY A 742 4.73 1.37 -10.32
C GLY A 742 5.93 2.21 -9.84
N VAL A 743 5.85 2.85 -8.67
CA VAL A 743 6.75 3.93 -8.21
C VAL A 743 7.40 3.67 -6.84
N GLY A 744 7.46 2.40 -6.40
CA GLY A 744 8.19 1.97 -5.21
C GLY A 744 7.60 2.44 -3.86
N LYS A 745 6.30 2.70 -3.77
CA LYS A 745 5.67 3.21 -2.55
C LYS A 745 4.79 2.18 -1.83
N CYS A 746 3.97 1.42 -2.55
CA CYS A 746 2.94 0.56 -1.94
C CYS A 746 3.48 -0.71 -1.24
N GLY A 747 4.70 -1.14 -1.53
CA GLY A 747 5.34 -2.29 -0.89
C GLY A 747 5.00 -3.66 -1.47
N HIS A 748 4.02 -3.80 -2.37
CA HIS A 748 3.59 -5.10 -2.92
C HIS A 748 4.69 -5.84 -3.67
N CYS A 749 5.46 -5.13 -4.52
CA CYS A 749 6.52 -5.71 -5.33
C CYS A 749 7.87 -5.82 -4.60
N GLN A 750 7.92 -5.53 -3.31
CA GLN A 750 9.17 -5.52 -2.56
C GLN A 750 9.74 -6.93 -2.37
N ILE A 751 11.01 -7.08 -2.71
CA ILE A 751 11.84 -8.25 -2.45
C ILE A 751 13.00 -7.79 -1.58
N ASN A 752 13.07 -8.27 -0.33
CA ASN A 752 14.07 -7.77 0.61
C ASN A 752 14.06 -6.22 0.67
N GLY A 753 15.18 -5.53 0.43
CA GLY A 753 15.27 -4.07 0.38
C GLY A 753 14.91 -3.41 -0.97
N VAL A 754 14.54 -4.19 -2.00
CA VAL A 754 14.41 -3.78 -3.40
C VAL A 754 12.94 -3.72 -3.81
N TYR A 755 12.52 -2.66 -4.51
CA TYR A 755 11.20 -2.58 -5.15
C TYR A 755 11.32 -2.94 -6.64
N VAL A 756 10.75 -4.08 -7.03
CA VAL A 756 10.84 -4.61 -8.41
C VAL A 756 10.31 -3.63 -9.46
N CYS A 757 9.32 -2.81 -9.11
CA CYS A 757 8.81 -1.78 -10.03
C CYS A 757 9.76 -0.60 -10.27
N GLN A 758 10.85 -0.46 -9.51
CA GLN A 758 11.86 0.58 -9.69
C GLN A 758 13.23 0.02 -10.06
N GLU A 759 13.75 -0.92 -9.24
CA GLU A 759 15.08 -1.49 -9.42
C GLU A 759 15.07 -2.74 -10.32
N GLY A 760 13.89 -3.30 -10.60
CA GLY A 760 13.64 -4.40 -11.53
C GLY A 760 12.78 -3.96 -12.72
N PRO A 761 12.08 -4.89 -13.37
CA PRO A 761 12.01 -6.34 -13.08
C PRO A 761 13.22 -7.16 -13.47
N VAL A 762 14.18 -6.58 -14.17
CA VAL A 762 15.34 -7.25 -14.75
C VAL A 762 16.54 -7.20 -13.79
N PHE A 763 17.13 -8.36 -13.48
CA PHE A 763 18.26 -8.51 -12.57
C PHE A 763 19.25 -9.54 -13.10
N THR A 764 20.53 -9.41 -12.80
CA THR A 764 21.48 -10.51 -12.95
C THR A 764 21.28 -11.53 -11.82
N LEU A 765 21.68 -12.78 -12.06
CA LEU A 765 21.64 -13.82 -11.01
C LEU A 765 22.53 -13.42 -9.82
N ALA A 766 23.65 -12.76 -10.08
CA ALA A 766 24.52 -12.22 -9.03
C ALA A 766 23.78 -11.25 -8.09
N GLN A 767 22.98 -10.33 -8.64
CA GLN A 767 22.11 -9.44 -7.85
C GLN A 767 21.06 -10.22 -7.07
N LEU A 768 20.44 -11.24 -7.68
CA LEU A 768 19.37 -12.04 -7.06
C LEU A 768 19.88 -12.95 -5.94
N ARG A 769 21.16 -13.35 -5.94
CA ARG A 769 21.73 -14.17 -4.85
C ARG A 769 21.72 -13.44 -3.50
N SER A 770 21.77 -12.10 -3.51
CA SER A 770 21.64 -11.28 -2.30
C SER A 770 20.19 -11.09 -1.88
N LEU A 771 19.22 -11.43 -2.73
CA LEU A 771 17.78 -11.25 -2.51
C LEU A 771 17.10 -12.61 -2.27
N ARG A 772 17.14 -13.09 -1.02
CA ARG A 772 16.69 -14.45 -0.65
C ARG A 772 15.21 -14.76 -0.95
N GLU A 773 14.37 -13.71 -1.07
CA GLU A 773 12.95 -13.85 -1.46
C GLU A 773 12.74 -13.82 -2.98
N ALA A 774 13.81 -13.78 -3.80
CA ALA A 774 13.68 -13.52 -5.22
C ALA A 774 13.31 -14.77 -6.06
N LEU A 775 13.85 -15.97 -5.72
CA LEU A 775 13.75 -17.20 -6.50
C LEU A 775 13.18 -18.38 -5.70
#